data_bd1958a9c9629af1c08ee354ddc7eb33
#
_entry.id   bd1958a9c9629af1c08ee354ddc7eb33
#
_cell.length_a   1.000
_cell.length_b   1.000
_cell.length_c   1.000
_cell.angle_alpha   90.00
_cell.angle_beta   90.00
_cell.angle_gamma   90.00
#
_symmetry.space_group_name_H-M   'P 1'
#
loop_
_entity.id
_entity.type
_entity.pdbx_description
1 polymer ?
#
loop_
_entity_poly.entity_id
_entity_poly.type
_entity_poly.pdbx_seq_one_letter_code
_entity_poly.pdbx_strand_id
1 'polypeptide(L)'
;MTLRRPVSCFAAALLLLVVACSSQPVPQPLGLGVIDPLAFSQLRDFEAHRSSSSSPDRASNDDSARPIPGETEVLADLEGPGIINHIWLTVAGNEYGWPRLLRLRVYYDGSDVPSVDAPVGDFFAVGHGMERALSSLVIRNSSSGRSRNSYWPMPFRRSIKITITNEGTRRLYNLYYHVDWQKHESLPPDTAYFHARYRQALPAPAGDWYDMLAVQGRGFYVGTVLSALQVMPGWFGEGDDLFYVDGNPEPSIIGTGTEDYANDAWGFRVNEGPYAGVTVADGAETGARLTAYRWHLNDPIPFRTSLRAAIEHAGWTFNEDGRARSAFEERPDLFSSVAFWYQDGIARDQPEPPYGAARLPQGNAQQIEIEDFIAEARVSGGRLVVQPEVFWGKDLLFLEARDPGARVDLPLEVPEDGRYELIAQMAQAPDYGIYRVEIDGRVPGPSGELEYEAGGHRTGPSFDNYYTEVFVGEDRVLAWPTLSAGRHTVTFVNIGKNMASTGYHLGLDGLVLARVAGSEGAVTRNVASDSDPADRLRLLGNRGPDAAAEMEQVLAGLTAAKPNTRQAAAWVLTQMGASAEPAMEPLGAAMADDDRIVRGLVAIALRQVPSVSQDVGDRLVDHLQDPDENVRMVVANAIAAHPDVARRGMAELRIAAQVPGEHRHVLRSIATALGAIGPDAAEALPLLRTLAEEPLVRWQAEAAIRSIEGSQ
;
A
#
# COMPACT_ATOMS: atom_id res chain seq x y z
N MET A 1 98.50 -3.17 47.57
CA MET A 1 97.80 -2.88 48.82
C MET A 1 96.35 -2.81 48.57
N THR A 2 95.68 -3.87 48.90
CA THR A 2 94.28 -4.23 48.52
C THR A 2 93.34 -3.88 49.66
N LEU A 3 92.24 -3.21 49.35
CA LEU A 3 91.15 -3.07 50.31
C LEU A 3 89.86 -3.49 49.58
N ARG A 4 89.32 -4.65 49.97
CA ARG A 4 88.00 -5.14 49.61
C ARG A 4 86.93 -4.42 50.44
N ARG A 5 85.86 -4.02 49.82
CA ARG A 5 84.58 -3.63 50.46
C ARG A 5 83.49 -4.60 50.07
N PRO A 6 82.56 -4.93 50.98
CA PRO A 6 81.54 -5.92 50.73
C PRO A 6 80.31 -5.33 49.96
N VAL A 7 79.77 -6.16 49.13
CA VAL A 7 78.51 -5.88 48.36
C VAL A 7 77.36 -6.25 49.26
N SER A 8 76.49 -5.27 49.55
CA SER A 8 75.20 -5.50 50.18
C SER A 8 74.16 -5.74 49.10
N CYS A 9 73.53 -6.92 49.08
CA CYS A 9 72.38 -7.23 48.26
C CYS A 9 71.14 -6.55 48.79
N PHE A 10 70.62 -5.57 48.06
CA PHE A 10 69.23 -5.13 48.19
C PHE A 10 68.37 -5.84 47.14
N ALA A 11 67.52 -6.74 47.60
CA ALA A 11 66.49 -7.35 46.77
C ALA A 11 65.35 -6.32 46.57
N ALA A 12 65.27 -5.71 45.41
CA ALA A 12 64.16 -4.93 45.02
C ALA A 12 63.10 -5.87 44.37
N ALA A 13 61.99 -6.10 45.08
CA ALA A 13 60.83 -6.78 44.53
C ALA A 13 60.13 -5.86 43.53
N LEU A 14 60.33 -6.11 42.25
CA LEU A 14 59.58 -5.43 41.15
C LEU A 14 58.24 -6.06 41.05
N LEU A 15 57.16 -5.39 41.58
CA LEU A 15 55.74 -5.75 41.34
C LEU A 15 55.42 -5.38 39.91
N LEU A 16 55.40 -6.35 39.03
CA LEU A 16 54.81 -6.22 37.69
C LEU A 16 53.25 -6.14 37.79
N LEU A 17 52.72 -4.91 37.79
CA LEU A 17 51.34 -4.66 37.52
C LEU A 17 51.11 -4.94 36.01
N VAL A 18 50.65 -6.14 35.71
CA VAL A 18 50.05 -6.43 34.39
C VAL A 18 48.71 -5.73 34.37
N VAL A 19 48.66 -4.51 33.83
CA VAL A 19 47.42 -3.87 33.40
C VAL A 19 46.96 -4.68 32.18
N ALA A 20 46.06 -5.62 32.39
CA ALA A 20 45.28 -6.21 31.30
C ALA A 20 44.45 -5.08 30.68
N CYS A 21 44.96 -4.40 29.66
CA CYS A 21 44.14 -3.70 28.70
C CYS A 21 43.25 -4.74 28.07
N SER A 22 42.04 -4.91 28.58
CA SER A 22 40.96 -5.48 27.82
C SER A 22 40.71 -4.51 26.66
N SER A 23 41.36 -4.78 25.51
CA SER A 23 40.95 -4.16 24.26
C SER A 23 39.48 -4.60 24.05
N GLN A 24 38.55 -3.73 24.44
CA GLN A 24 37.21 -3.84 23.96
C GLN A 24 37.33 -3.92 22.43
N PRO A 25 36.75 -4.91 21.77
CA PRO A 25 36.72 -4.92 20.31
C PRO A 25 36.11 -3.60 19.89
N VAL A 26 36.87 -2.78 19.15
CA VAL A 26 36.33 -1.60 18.48
C VAL A 26 35.16 -2.14 17.67
N PRO A 27 33.93 -1.64 17.85
CA PRO A 27 32.83 -2.02 17.01
C PRO A 27 33.27 -1.79 15.57
N GLN A 28 33.45 -2.86 14.81
CA GLN A 28 33.66 -2.75 13.37
C GLN A 28 32.44 -1.98 12.85
N PRO A 29 32.63 -0.90 12.11
CA PRO A 29 31.48 -0.29 11.46
C PRO A 29 30.81 -1.39 10.66
N LEU A 30 29.51 -1.60 10.90
CA LEU A 30 28.69 -2.45 10.09
C LEU A 30 28.66 -1.83 8.68
N GLY A 31 29.70 -2.13 7.91
CA GLY A 31 29.69 -1.86 6.47
C GLY A 31 28.62 -2.77 5.88
N LEU A 32 27.42 -2.23 5.66
CA LEU A 32 26.32 -2.93 4.99
C LEU A 32 26.69 -3.38 3.56
N GLY A 33 27.92 -3.11 3.11
CA GLY A 33 28.38 -3.40 1.76
C GLY A 33 29.22 -4.66 1.57
N VAL A 34 29.69 -5.29 2.63
CA VAL A 34 30.43 -6.55 2.53
C VAL A 34 29.75 -7.60 3.39
N ILE A 35 29.03 -8.51 2.76
CA ILE A 35 28.58 -9.72 3.43
C ILE A 35 29.83 -10.55 3.70
N ASP A 36 30.27 -10.56 4.97
CA ASP A 36 31.30 -11.50 5.40
C ASP A 36 30.75 -12.92 5.34
N PRO A 37 31.20 -13.78 4.43
CA PRO A 37 30.69 -15.14 4.32
C PRO A 37 30.88 -15.94 5.61
N LEU A 38 31.88 -15.63 6.42
CA LEU A 38 32.14 -16.26 7.71
C LEU A 38 31.08 -15.88 8.75
N ALA A 39 30.45 -14.71 8.63
CA ALA A 39 29.39 -14.28 9.55
C ALA A 39 28.17 -15.23 9.52
N PHE A 40 27.93 -15.94 8.43
CA PHE A 40 26.87 -16.96 8.35
C PHE A 40 27.18 -18.23 9.14
N SER A 41 28.45 -18.53 9.36
CA SER A 41 28.89 -19.71 10.11
C SER A 41 29.08 -19.45 11.61
N GLN A 42 28.99 -18.19 12.06
CA GLN A 42 29.10 -17.84 13.47
C GLN A 42 27.79 -18.15 14.21
N LEU A 43 27.90 -18.84 15.33
CA LEU A 43 26.77 -19.04 16.22
C LEU A 43 26.31 -17.71 16.80
N ARG A 44 25.01 -17.47 16.80
CA ARG A 44 24.38 -16.24 17.29
C ARG A 44 23.32 -16.61 18.31
N ASP A 45 23.21 -15.78 19.34
CA ASP A 45 22.24 -16.01 20.42
C ASP A 45 21.03 -15.10 20.22
N PHE A 46 19.97 -15.67 19.61
CA PHE A 46 18.67 -15.06 19.43
C PHE A 46 17.60 -16.13 19.19
N GLU A 47 16.34 -15.79 19.45
CA GLU A 47 15.20 -16.62 19.08
C GLU A 47 14.60 -16.09 17.75
N ALA A 48 14.38 -16.98 16.79
CA ALA A 48 13.74 -16.64 15.52
C ALA A 48 12.23 -16.83 15.61
N HIS A 49 11.49 -15.81 15.20
CA HIS A 49 10.02 -15.80 15.24
C HIS A 49 9.44 -15.26 13.94
N ARG A 50 8.15 -15.53 13.72
CA ARG A 50 7.35 -14.99 12.62
C ARG A 50 5.97 -14.62 13.12
N SER A 51 5.50 -13.41 12.75
CA SER A 51 4.09 -13.07 12.66
C SER A 51 3.65 -13.23 11.21
N SER A 52 2.46 -13.75 10.96
CA SER A 52 1.97 -13.99 9.61
C SER A 52 0.46 -13.98 9.53
N SER A 53 -0.07 -13.85 8.33
CA SER A 53 -1.50 -13.97 8.03
C SER A 53 -2.02 -15.42 8.08
N SER A 54 -1.17 -16.40 8.39
CA SER A 54 -1.60 -17.79 8.41
C SER A 54 -2.72 -18.04 9.41
N SER A 55 -3.70 -18.84 9.03
CA SER A 55 -4.77 -19.26 9.88
C SER A 55 -4.23 -19.96 11.16
N PRO A 56 -4.76 -19.67 12.33
CA PRO A 56 -4.45 -20.42 13.55
C PRO A 56 -4.87 -21.89 13.46
N ASP A 57 -5.86 -22.21 12.63
CA ASP A 57 -6.25 -23.57 12.32
C ASP A 57 -5.40 -24.12 11.17
N ARG A 58 -4.54 -25.08 11.48
CA ARG A 58 -3.65 -25.75 10.52
C ARG A 58 -4.37 -26.53 9.42
N ALA A 59 -5.64 -26.84 9.59
CA ALA A 59 -6.46 -27.51 8.58
C ALA A 59 -7.06 -26.53 7.57
N SER A 60 -7.01 -25.22 7.86
CA SER A 60 -7.51 -24.17 6.99
C SER A 60 -6.44 -23.71 6.01
N ASN A 61 -6.84 -23.41 4.77
CA ASN A 61 -6.03 -22.66 3.78
C ASN A 61 -6.46 -21.18 3.68
N ASP A 62 -7.28 -20.71 4.62
CA ASP A 62 -7.72 -19.32 4.65
C ASP A 62 -6.73 -18.45 5.42
N ASP A 63 -5.61 -18.18 4.76
CA ASP A 63 -4.43 -17.52 5.32
C ASP A 63 -4.37 -16.02 5.01
N SER A 64 -5.44 -15.41 4.49
CA SER A 64 -5.38 -14.01 4.08
C SER A 64 -6.25 -13.09 4.93
N ALA A 65 -5.74 -11.91 5.24
CA ALA A 65 -6.53 -10.79 5.69
C ALA A 65 -7.25 -10.11 4.50
N ARG A 66 -8.39 -9.44 4.79
CA ARG A 66 -9.25 -8.80 3.78
C ARG A 66 -9.81 -7.48 4.30
N PRO A 67 -8.96 -6.51 4.65
CA PRO A 67 -9.43 -5.28 5.25
C PRO A 67 -10.36 -4.52 4.30
N ILE A 68 -11.53 -4.13 4.83
CA ILE A 68 -12.47 -3.24 4.15
C ILE A 68 -11.97 -1.80 4.18
N PRO A 69 -12.59 -0.87 3.41
CA PRO A 69 -12.26 0.55 3.49
C PRO A 69 -12.25 1.08 4.92
N GLY A 70 -11.15 1.74 5.28
CA GLY A 70 -10.91 2.28 6.62
C GLY A 70 -10.38 1.27 7.65
N GLU A 71 -10.46 -0.03 7.40
CA GLU A 71 -9.98 -1.05 8.35
C GLU A 71 -8.46 -1.10 8.42
N THR A 72 -7.95 -1.32 9.64
CA THR A 72 -6.53 -1.50 9.93
C THR A 72 -6.25 -2.95 10.29
N GLU A 73 -5.40 -3.60 9.51
CA GLU A 73 -4.85 -4.92 9.80
C GLU A 73 -3.57 -4.78 10.62
N VAL A 74 -3.44 -5.53 11.69
CA VAL A 74 -2.24 -5.60 12.52
C VAL A 74 -1.37 -6.75 12.04
N LEU A 75 -0.27 -6.42 11.35
CA LEU A 75 0.66 -7.43 10.83
C LEU A 75 1.52 -8.05 11.94
N ALA A 76 1.88 -7.25 12.93
CA ALA A 76 2.66 -7.68 14.08
C ALA A 76 2.39 -6.76 15.29
N ASP A 77 2.32 -7.35 16.47
CA ASP A 77 2.31 -6.66 17.78
C ASP A 77 3.18 -7.50 18.72
N LEU A 78 4.42 -7.07 18.91
CA LEU A 78 5.48 -7.93 19.46
C LEU A 78 6.16 -7.27 20.65
N GLU A 79 6.45 -8.10 21.65
CA GLU A 79 7.24 -7.71 22.83
C GLU A 79 8.73 -8.03 22.62
N GLY A 80 9.57 -7.01 22.85
CA GLY A 80 11.00 -7.06 22.65
C GLY A 80 11.83 -7.32 23.92
N PRO A 81 13.13 -7.03 23.84
CA PRO A 81 13.81 -6.38 22.71
C PRO A 81 13.99 -7.30 21.50
N GLY A 82 13.97 -6.72 20.31
CA GLY A 82 14.06 -7.49 19.07
C GLY A 82 14.44 -6.67 17.84
N ILE A 83 14.56 -7.36 16.72
CA ILE A 83 14.86 -6.77 15.41
C ILE A 83 13.97 -7.42 14.37
N ILE A 84 13.16 -6.63 13.63
CA ILE A 84 12.54 -7.12 12.39
C ILE A 84 13.63 -7.20 11.33
N ASN A 85 13.75 -8.34 10.68
CA ASN A 85 14.76 -8.57 9.65
C ASN A 85 14.18 -8.70 8.25
N HIS A 86 12.89 -9.03 8.16
CA HIS A 86 12.21 -9.23 6.89
C HIS A 86 10.72 -8.98 7.03
N ILE A 87 10.17 -8.23 6.07
CA ILE A 87 8.74 -8.10 5.86
C ILE A 87 8.45 -8.54 4.44
N TRP A 88 7.58 -9.53 4.27
CA TRP A 88 7.05 -9.94 2.99
C TRP A 88 5.55 -9.67 2.94
N LEU A 89 5.11 -9.10 1.82
CA LEU A 89 3.71 -8.82 1.53
C LEU A 89 3.36 -9.31 0.12
N THR A 90 2.16 -9.88 -0.04
CA THR A 90 1.50 -9.97 -1.34
C THR A 90 0.04 -9.57 -1.20
N VAL A 91 -0.42 -8.76 -2.13
CA VAL A 91 -1.74 -8.11 -2.08
C VAL A 91 -2.47 -8.36 -3.40
N ALA A 92 -3.70 -8.79 -3.31
CA ALA A 92 -4.66 -8.72 -4.41
C ALA A 92 -5.56 -7.50 -4.16
N GLY A 93 -5.14 -6.35 -4.69
CA GLY A 93 -5.91 -5.12 -4.71
C GLY A 93 -6.76 -5.05 -5.98
N ASN A 94 -7.95 -4.49 -5.87
CA ASN A 94 -8.90 -4.35 -6.96
C ASN A 94 -9.29 -2.89 -7.25
N GLU A 95 -8.58 -1.96 -6.63
CA GLU A 95 -8.78 -0.52 -6.79
C GLU A 95 -7.56 0.08 -7.49
N TYR A 96 -7.80 0.95 -8.49
CA TYR A 96 -6.71 1.64 -9.17
C TYR A 96 -5.87 2.44 -8.18
N GLY A 97 -4.55 2.31 -8.29
CA GLY A 97 -3.62 2.99 -7.39
C GLY A 97 -3.58 2.42 -5.96
N TRP A 98 -4.15 1.24 -5.72
CA TRP A 98 -4.21 0.60 -4.42
C TRP A 98 -2.88 0.60 -3.64
N PRO A 99 -1.67 0.51 -4.26
CA PRO A 99 -0.42 0.58 -3.50
C PRO A 99 -0.19 1.91 -2.79
N ARG A 100 -0.82 3.00 -3.27
CA ARG A 100 -0.85 4.29 -2.58
C ARG A 100 -2.02 4.47 -1.62
N LEU A 101 -3.06 3.65 -1.76
CA LEU A 101 -4.23 3.67 -0.88
C LEU A 101 -4.01 2.83 0.39
N LEU A 102 -3.07 1.89 0.38
CA LEU A 102 -2.68 1.15 1.57
C LEU A 102 -1.55 1.87 2.30
N ARG A 103 -1.77 2.15 3.59
CA ARG A 103 -0.82 2.88 4.44
C ARG A 103 -0.16 1.96 5.45
N LEU A 104 1.17 1.79 5.33
CA LEU A 104 2.02 1.05 6.25
C LEU A 104 2.48 1.96 7.38
N ARG A 105 2.30 1.50 8.64
CA ARG A 105 2.80 2.19 9.82
C ARG A 105 3.57 1.24 10.73
N VAL A 106 4.64 1.77 11.36
CA VAL A 106 5.40 1.06 12.39
C VAL A 106 5.55 1.96 13.61
N TYR A 107 5.16 1.43 14.75
CA TYR A 107 5.23 2.11 16.05
C TYR A 107 6.21 1.36 16.95
N TYR A 108 7.13 2.09 17.59
CA TYR A 108 8.10 1.52 18.53
C TYR A 108 7.76 1.86 19.98
N ASP A 109 7.96 0.89 20.86
CA ASP A 109 8.03 1.05 22.31
C ASP A 109 6.80 1.73 22.94
N GLY A 110 5.63 1.51 22.38
CA GLY A 110 4.37 2.08 22.82
C GLY A 110 4.20 3.57 22.43
N SER A 111 4.96 4.05 21.42
CA SER A 111 4.73 5.39 20.85
C SER A 111 3.39 5.50 20.17
N ASP A 112 2.73 6.64 20.34
CA ASP A 112 1.53 7.06 19.62
C ASP A 112 1.85 7.66 18.22
N VAL A 113 3.12 7.97 17.96
CA VAL A 113 3.59 8.48 16.67
C VAL A 113 4.29 7.36 15.90
N PRO A 114 3.89 7.07 14.66
CA PRO A 114 4.56 6.08 13.84
C PRO A 114 5.93 6.58 13.38
N SER A 115 6.94 5.74 13.49
CA SER A 115 8.28 5.99 12.93
C SER A 115 8.37 5.65 11.45
N VAL A 116 7.62 4.64 11.00
CA VAL A 116 7.38 4.40 9.58
C VAL A 116 5.95 4.79 9.28
N ASP A 117 5.77 5.62 8.25
CA ASP A 117 4.46 6.08 7.82
C ASP A 117 4.48 6.43 6.34
N ALA A 118 4.10 5.49 5.51
CA ALA A 118 4.20 5.60 4.07
C ALA A 118 3.15 4.73 3.36
N PRO A 119 2.76 5.08 2.12
CA PRO A 119 2.03 4.16 1.25
C PRO A 119 2.85 2.91 0.98
N VAL A 120 2.19 1.77 0.89
CA VAL A 120 2.86 0.48 0.63
C VAL A 120 3.70 0.54 -0.65
N GLY A 121 3.17 1.08 -1.76
CA GLY A 121 3.91 1.15 -3.02
C GLY A 121 5.21 1.94 -2.89
N ASP A 122 5.11 3.16 -2.36
CA ASP A 122 6.25 4.08 -2.23
C ASP A 122 7.29 3.56 -1.22
N PHE A 123 6.87 2.89 -0.12
CA PHE A 123 7.81 2.24 0.81
C PHE A 123 8.59 1.12 0.13
N PHE A 124 7.96 0.37 -0.79
CA PHE A 124 8.59 -0.69 -1.56
C PHE A 124 9.17 -0.20 -2.91
N ALA A 125 9.53 1.09 -2.98
CA ALA A 125 10.24 1.73 -4.09
C ALA A 125 9.49 1.75 -5.44
N VAL A 126 8.16 1.73 -5.42
CA VAL A 126 7.32 1.91 -6.60
C VAL A 126 6.24 2.94 -6.30
N GLY A 127 6.37 4.12 -6.87
CA GLY A 127 5.45 5.23 -6.69
C GLY A 127 4.21 5.15 -7.59
N HIS A 128 3.41 6.23 -7.56
CA HIS A 128 2.23 6.45 -8.41
C HIS A 128 1.12 5.41 -8.26
N GLY A 129 1.16 4.57 -7.21
CA GLY A 129 0.19 3.48 -7.04
C GLY A 129 0.37 2.34 -8.04
N MET A 130 1.54 2.18 -8.60
CA MET A 130 1.85 1.16 -9.61
C MET A 130 2.43 -0.11 -8.98
N GLU A 131 2.47 -1.18 -9.79
CA GLU A 131 3.17 -2.42 -9.50
C GLU A 131 4.32 -2.60 -10.49
N ARG A 132 5.54 -2.79 -9.99
CA ARG A 132 6.74 -3.05 -10.81
C ARG A 132 7.67 -4.00 -10.09
N ALA A 133 8.35 -4.84 -10.86
CA ALA A 133 9.46 -5.63 -10.37
C ALA A 133 10.64 -4.73 -9.98
N LEU A 134 11.41 -5.19 -9.00
CA LEU A 134 12.59 -4.49 -8.50
C LEU A 134 13.47 -5.47 -7.73
N SER A 135 14.78 -5.34 -7.87
CA SER A 135 15.75 -6.07 -7.06
C SER A 135 16.87 -5.15 -6.59
N SER A 136 16.87 -4.83 -5.29
CA SER A 136 17.94 -4.08 -4.63
C SER A 136 18.40 -4.81 -3.37
N LEU A 137 19.35 -4.24 -2.60
CA LEU A 137 19.83 -4.87 -1.37
C LEU A 137 18.77 -4.93 -0.27
N VAL A 138 17.95 -3.90 -0.15
CA VAL A 138 17.03 -3.74 0.99
C VAL A 138 15.55 -3.84 0.61
N ILE A 139 15.22 -3.71 -0.66
CA ILE A 139 13.87 -3.86 -1.20
C ILE A 139 13.91 -4.79 -2.42
N ARG A 140 12.99 -5.74 -2.46
CA ARG A 140 12.80 -6.60 -3.64
C ARG A 140 11.33 -6.80 -3.90
N ASN A 141 10.89 -6.53 -5.14
CA ASN A 141 9.56 -6.85 -5.62
C ASN A 141 9.68 -7.88 -6.76
N SER A 142 9.00 -9.00 -6.62
CA SER A 142 8.96 -10.06 -7.66
C SER A 142 7.54 -10.26 -8.16
N SER A 143 7.33 -11.19 -9.08
CA SER A 143 6.01 -11.45 -9.66
C SER A 143 5.35 -10.18 -10.21
N SER A 144 6.09 -9.45 -11.05
CA SER A 144 5.67 -8.16 -11.65
C SER A 144 5.29 -7.08 -10.62
N GLY A 145 5.87 -7.13 -9.40
CA GLY A 145 5.60 -6.16 -8.33
C GLY A 145 4.58 -6.62 -7.28
N ARG A 146 3.98 -7.80 -7.44
CA ARG A 146 2.94 -8.30 -6.51
C ARG A 146 3.49 -8.81 -5.20
N SER A 147 4.68 -9.42 -5.21
CA SER A 147 5.39 -9.85 -4.01
C SER A 147 6.39 -8.77 -3.62
N ARG A 148 6.25 -8.23 -2.42
CA ARG A 148 7.07 -7.13 -1.90
C ARG A 148 7.86 -7.61 -0.70
N ASN A 149 9.17 -7.33 -0.70
CA ASN A 149 10.08 -7.73 0.38
C ASN A 149 10.86 -6.52 0.86
N SER A 150 10.93 -6.33 2.17
CA SER A 150 11.80 -5.37 2.84
C SER A 150 12.77 -6.11 3.75
N TYR A 151 14.04 -5.81 3.61
CA TYR A 151 15.14 -6.32 4.44
C TYR A 151 15.75 -5.21 5.31
N TRP A 152 15.08 -4.07 5.44
CA TRP A 152 15.48 -3.02 6.38
C TRP A 152 15.43 -3.56 7.81
N PRO A 153 16.54 -3.56 8.56
CA PRO A 153 16.52 -3.94 9.97
C PRO A 153 15.72 -2.90 10.78
N MET A 154 14.75 -3.35 11.58
CA MET A 154 13.93 -2.47 12.42
C MET A 154 14.08 -2.89 13.89
N PRO A 155 15.11 -2.38 14.61
CA PRO A 155 15.31 -2.69 16.01
C PRO A 155 14.26 -2.02 16.90
N PHE A 156 13.86 -2.70 17.99
CA PHE A 156 12.94 -2.17 19.00
C PHE A 156 13.36 -2.66 20.40
N ARG A 157 13.20 -1.81 21.42
CA ARG A 157 13.70 -2.11 22.76
C ARG A 157 12.67 -2.77 23.67
N ARG A 158 11.39 -2.39 23.53
CA ARG A 158 10.31 -2.91 24.36
C ARG A 158 9.21 -3.57 23.53
N SER A 159 8.74 -2.90 22.50
CA SER A 159 7.68 -3.40 21.64
C SER A 159 7.73 -2.80 20.26
N ILE A 160 7.11 -3.49 19.29
CA ILE A 160 6.88 -2.97 17.96
C ILE A 160 5.47 -3.37 17.51
N LYS A 161 4.74 -2.40 16.93
CA LYS A 161 3.46 -2.65 16.27
C LYS A 161 3.57 -2.25 14.81
N ILE A 162 3.19 -3.15 13.90
CA ILE A 162 3.20 -2.94 12.45
C ILE A 162 1.77 -3.10 11.94
N THR A 163 1.28 -2.11 11.19
CA THR A 163 -0.09 -2.09 10.70
C THR A 163 -0.17 -1.72 9.23
N ILE A 164 -1.22 -2.19 8.54
CA ILE A 164 -1.64 -1.67 7.24
C ILE A 164 -3.09 -1.21 7.35
N THR A 165 -3.36 0.04 6.97
CA THR A 165 -4.71 0.59 6.88
C THR A 165 -5.13 0.66 5.41
N ASN A 166 -6.32 0.16 5.09
CA ASN A 166 -6.93 0.34 3.79
C ASN A 166 -7.62 1.72 3.74
N GLU A 167 -6.97 2.71 3.14
CA GLU A 167 -7.51 4.06 2.96
C GLU A 167 -8.18 4.25 1.57
N GLY A 168 -8.44 3.14 0.87
CA GLY A 168 -9.19 3.12 -0.37
C GLY A 168 -10.71 3.06 -0.16
N THR A 169 -11.43 2.81 -1.24
CA THR A 169 -12.90 2.71 -1.26
C THR A 169 -13.40 1.29 -1.48
N ARG A 170 -12.50 0.35 -1.73
CA ARG A 170 -12.81 -1.06 -1.98
C ARG A 170 -12.12 -1.96 -0.97
N ARG A 171 -12.76 -3.08 -0.65
CA ARG A 171 -12.16 -4.15 0.17
C ARG A 171 -10.99 -4.78 -0.60
N LEU A 172 -9.89 -5.11 0.11
CA LEU A 172 -8.88 -5.97 -0.47
C LEU A 172 -9.41 -7.41 -0.62
N TYR A 173 -9.12 -8.03 -1.74
CA TYR A 173 -9.43 -9.45 -1.92
C TYR A 173 -8.58 -10.33 -1.03
N ASN A 174 -7.27 -10.09 -1.02
CA ASN A 174 -6.35 -10.82 -0.16
C ASN A 174 -5.15 -9.95 0.21
N LEU A 175 -4.71 -10.10 1.44
CA LEU A 175 -3.45 -9.62 1.96
C LEU A 175 -2.78 -10.78 2.68
N TYR A 176 -1.68 -11.29 2.13
CA TYR A 176 -0.83 -12.26 2.81
C TYR A 176 0.44 -11.57 3.27
N TYR A 177 0.94 -11.93 4.44
CA TYR A 177 2.16 -11.33 4.98
C TYR A 177 2.97 -12.28 5.86
N HIS A 178 4.27 -12.01 5.90
CA HIS A 178 5.21 -12.53 6.90
C HIS A 178 6.00 -11.36 7.48
N VAL A 179 6.15 -11.34 8.79
CA VAL A 179 7.07 -10.45 9.52
C VAL A 179 8.02 -11.35 10.30
N ASP A 180 9.24 -11.50 9.79
CA ASP A 180 10.29 -12.30 10.41
C ASP A 180 11.12 -11.43 11.34
N TRP A 181 11.35 -11.90 12.56
CA TRP A 181 12.06 -11.13 13.56
C TRP A 181 12.90 -12.01 14.49
N GLN A 182 13.89 -11.37 15.08
CA GLN A 182 14.76 -11.95 16.09
C GLN A 182 14.46 -11.34 17.45
N LYS A 183 14.18 -12.18 18.45
CA LYS A 183 14.12 -11.76 19.84
C LYS A 183 15.51 -11.89 20.46
N HIS A 184 15.93 -10.85 21.15
CA HIS A 184 17.23 -10.75 21.80
C HIS A 184 17.05 -10.58 23.31
N GLU A 185 18.06 -10.94 24.09
CA GLU A 185 18.07 -10.64 25.52
C GLU A 185 18.23 -9.12 25.77
N SER A 186 19.03 -8.45 24.95
CA SER A 186 19.25 -7.01 24.96
C SER A 186 19.76 -6.52 23.60
N LEU A 187 19.61 -5.23 23.34
CA LEU A 187 20.22 -4.55 22.19
C LEU A 187 21.32 -3.60 22.67
N PRO A 188 22.36 -3.35 21.87
CA PRO A 188 23.37 -2.35 22.17
C PRO A 188 22.72 -0.99 22.49
N PRO A 189 23.24 -0.22 23.45
CA PRO A 189 22.64 1.03 23.88
C PRO A 189 22.60 2.11 22.79
N ASP A 190 23.49 2.03 21.81
CA ASP A 190 23.58 2.92 20.64
C ASP A 190 22.78 2.43 19.41
N THR A 191 21.95 1.41 19.57
CA THR A 191 21.07 0.94 18.49
C THR A 191 20.00 1.99 18.18
N ALA A 192 19.99 2.47 16.95
CA ALA A 192 19.04 3.46 16.46
C ALA A 192 17.75 2.80 15.93
N TYR A 193 16.63 3.55 15.97
CA TYR A 193 15.38 3.13 15.39
C TYR A 193 15.32 3.45 13.90
N PHE A 194 14.74 2.57 13.12
CA PHE A 194 14.46 2.78 11.69
C PHE A 194 13.25 3.67 11.50
N HIS A 195 13.34 4.61 10.57
CA HIS A 195 12.27 5.52 10.20
C HIS A 195 12.09 5.52 8.67
N ALA A 196 10.85 5.70 8.23
CA ALA A 196 10.51 5.98 6.83
C ALA A 196 9.29 6.89 6.77
N ARG A 197 9.37 8.01 6.06
CA ARG A 197 8.29 8.99 6.01
C ARG A 197 7.98 9.42 4.59
N TYR A 198 6.71 9.30 4.23
CA TYR A 198 6.18 9.81 2.97
C TYR A 198 5.92 11.31 3.05
N ARG A 199 6.28 12.01 1.99
CA ARG A 199 5.96 13.42 1.76
C ARG A 199 5.49 13.63 0.32
N GLN A 200 4.72 14.69 0.09
CA GLN A 200 4.37 15.13 -1.27
C GLN A 200 4.22 16.63 -1.35
N ALA A 201 4.45 17.17 -2.54
CA ALA A 201 4.11 18.52 -2.93
C ALA A 201 3.45 18.46 -4.33
N LEU A 202 2.21 18.90 -4.42
CA LEU A 202 1.37 18.79 -5.61
C LEU A 202 0.70 20.14 -5.92
N PRO A 203 1.37 21.09 -6.58
CA PRO A 203 2.71 21.04 -7.20
C PRO A 203 3.88 21.24 -6.22
N ALA A 204 5.11 21.08 -6.73
CA ALA A 204 6.33 21.50 -6.05
C ALA A 204 6.26 22.98 -5.67
N PRO A 205 6.80 23.41 -4.51
CA PRO A 205 6.64 24.77 -3.99
C PRO A 205 7.43 25.75 -4.85
N ALA A 206 6.78 26.82 -5.32
CA ALA A 206 7.47 27.86 -6.07
C ALA A 206 8.39 28.68 -5.15
N GLY A 207 9.63 28.90 -5.56
CA GLY A 207 10.63 29.69 -4.84
C GLY A 207 11.27 29.00 -3.64
N ASP A 208 11.08 27.68 -3.49
CA ASP A 208 11.76 26.82 -2.49
C ASP A 208 12.00 25.43 -3.06
N TRP A 209 12.84 24.65 -2.38
CA TRP A 209 13.16 23.27 -2.78
C TRP A 209 12.11 22.28 -2.25
N TYR A 210 11.95 21.15 -2.91
CA TYR A 210 11.13 20.06 -2.43
C TYR A 210 11.86 19.32 -1.29
N ASP A 211 11.35 19.40 -0.05
CA ASP A 211 11.91 18.69 1.08
C ASP A 211 11.55 17.21 1.06
N MET A 212 12.55 16.35 0.87
CA MET A 212 12.43 14.91 1.05
C MET A 212 12.38 14.54 2.54
N LEU A 213 13.18 15.23 3.38
CA LEU A 213 13.21 15.07 4.82
C LEU A 213 13.61 16.37 5.52
N ALA A 214 12.92 16.68 6.63
CA ALA A 214 13.39 17.64 7.62
C ALA A 214 13.18 17.02 8.99
N VAL A 215 14.25 16.82 9.76
CA VAL A 215 14.22 16.09 11.03
C VAL A 215 15.20 16.68 12.05
N GLN A 216 14.79 16.65 13.33
CA GLN A 216 15.63 17.00 14.48
C GLN A 216 16.08 15.73 15.19
N GLY A 217 17.30 15.74 15.73
CA GLY A 217 17.87 14.63 16.51
C GLY A 217 19.25 14.21 16.04
N ARG A 218 19.66 13.01 16.43
CA ARG A 218 20.92 12.39 16.04
C ARG A 218 20.66 11.09 15.27
N GLY A 219 21.24 10.96 14.10
CA GLY A 219 21.01 9.79 13.26
C GLY A 219 21.84 9.79 11.99
N PHE A 220 21.40 9.01 11.01
CA PHE A 220 21.98 8.99 9.68
C PHE A 220 20.92 8.63 8.64
N TYR A 221 20.92 9.38 7.56
CA TYR A 221 20.06 9.17 6.40
C TYR A 221 20.62 8.01 5.56
N VAL A 222 19.71 7.11 5.11
CA VAL A 222 20.11 5.91 4.38
C VAL A 222 19.43 5.76 3.02
N GLY A 223 18.60 6.72 2.61
CA GLY A 223 18.08 6.71 1.25
C GLY A 223 16.75 7.38 1.06
N THR A 224 16.35 7.39 -0.20
CA THR A 224 15.04 7.90 -0.63
C THR A 224 14.47 7.11 -1.79
N VAL A 225 13.15 7.09 -1.87
CA VAL A 225 12.38 6.82 -3.08
C VAL A 225 11.78 8.16 -3.51
N LEU A 226 12.10 8.61 -4.71
CA LEU A 226 11.61 9.86 -5.28
C LEU A 226 10.69 9.56 -6.46
N SER A 227 9.53 10.19 -6.47
CA SER A 227 8.59 10.12 -7.59
C SER A 227 8.25 11.51 -8.09
N ALA A 228 8.20 11.68 -9.41
CA ALA A 228 7.75 12.89 -10.08
C ALA A 228 6.69 12.56 -11.12
N LEU A 229 5.69 13.43 -11.27
CA LEU A 229 4.75 13.43 -12.39
C LEU A 229 4.85 14.78 -13.10
N GLN A 230 5.16 14.75 -14.38
CA GLN A 230 5.38 15.94 -15.18
C GLN A 230 4.05 16.60 -15.55
N VAL A 231 3.90 17.90 -15.26
CA VAL A 231 2.73 18.69 -15.67
C VAL A 231 2.93 19.44 -16.97
N MET A 232 4.14 19.46 -17.49
CA MET A 232 4.48 20.00 -18.81
C MET A 232 5.50 19.09 -19.50
N PRO A 233 5.59 19.09 -20.84
CA PRO A 233 6.55 18.24 -21.55
C PRO A 233 8.00 18.69 -21.33
N GLY A 234 8.94 17.89 -21.78
CA GLY A 234 10.36 18.16 -21.73
C GLY A 234 11.06 17.62 -20.51
N TRP A 235 12.34 17.88 -20.40
CA TRP A 235 13.20 17.38 -19.33
C TRP A 235 12.97 18.13 -18.01
N PHE A 236 12.86 17.43 -16.90
CA PHE A 236 12.58 18.01 -15.56
C PHE A 236 13.68 17.73 -14.53
N GLY A 237 14.71 16.99 -14.89
CA GLY A 237 15.66 16.40 -13.94
C GLY A 237 16.97 17.18 -13.75
N GLU A 238 16.97 18.50 -13.95
CA GLU A 238 18.16 19.35 -13.70
C GLU A 238 18.34 19.75 -12.24
N GLY A 239 17.40 19.35 -11.35
CA GLY A 239 17.42 19.76 -9.96
C GLY A 239 18.43 19.00 -9.12
N ASP A 240 19.31 19.75 -8.42
CA ASP A 240 20.34 19.23 -7.54
C ASP A 240 19.76 18.67 -6.24
N ASP A 241 20.37 17.63 -5.69
CA ASP A 241 20.12 17.18 -4.32
C ASP A 241 20.94 18.01 -3.34
N LEU A 242 20.31 18.40 -2.21
CA LEU A 242 20.85 19.33 -1.23
C LEU A 242 20.68 18.77 0.17
N PHE A 243 21.80 18.57 0.91
CA PHE A 243 21.76 18.10 2.30
C PHE A 243 22.33 19.16 3.25
N TYR A 244 21.45 19.72 4.09
CA TYR A 244 21.80 20.68 5.15
C TYR A 244 21.95 19.93 6.47
N VAL A 245 23.19 19.76 6.92
CA VAL A 245 23.52 18.96 8.10
C VAL A 245 23.75 19.87 9.31
N ASP A 246 23.12 19.52 10.46
CA ASP A 246 23.33 20.14 11.77
C ASP A 246 23.07 21.65 11.80
N GLY A 247 22.04 22.10 11.05
CA GLY A 247 21.63 23.51 11.03
C GLY A 247 22.55 24.44 10.23
N ASN A 248 23.45 23.89 9.42
CA ASN A 248 24.23 24.69 8.50
C ASN A 248 23.29 25.42 7.52
N PRO A 249 23.38 26.75 7.35
CA PRO A 249 22.55 27.51 6.42
C PRO A 249 22.87 27.21 4.94
N GLU A 250 24.07 26.72 4.65
CA GLU A 250 24.48 26.26 3.33
C GLU A 250 24.45 24.72 3.27
N PRO A 251 24.11 24.13 2.12
CA PRO A 251 24.12 22.69 2.01
C PRO A 251 25.53 22.12 2.21
N SER A 252 25.66 21.09 3.02
CA SER A 252 26.92 20.39 3.29
C SER A 252 27.28 19.41 2.16
N ILE A 253 26.29 18.95 1.41
CA ILE A 253 26.42 18.08 0.23
C ILE A 253 25.51 18.65 -0.84
N ILE A 254 26.01 18.74 -2.07
CA ILE A 254 25.31 19.27 -3.23
C ILE A 254 25.51 18.31 -4.39
N GLY A 255 24.43 17.96 -5.08
CA GLY A 255 24.43 17.15 -6.29
C GLY A 255 24.63 17.95 -7.57
N THR A 256 24.24 17.36 -8.70
CA THR A 256 24.40 17.93 -10.05
C THR A 256 23.17 17.70 -10.94
N GLY A 257 22.15 17.02 -10.43
CA GLY A 257 20.91 16.74 -11.16
C GLY A 257 20.11 15.62 -10.50
N THR A 258 18.84 15.57 -10.80
CA THR A 258 17.92 14.58 -10.20
C THR A 258 18.25 13.15 -10.66
N GLU A 259 18.63 12.94 -11.93
CA GLU A 259 19.08 11.63 -12.42
C GLU A 259 20.43 11.24 -11.84
N ASP A 260 21.33 12.21 -11.62
CA ASP A 260 22.63 11.99 -11.01
C ASP A 260 22.49 11.55 -9.57
N TYR A 261 21.52 12.14 -8.84
CA TYR A 261 21.15 11.66 -7.50
C TYR A 261 20.73 10.19 -7.54
N ALA A 262 19.95 9.77 -8.53
CA ALA A 262 19.54 8.39 -8.72
C ALA A 262 20.65 7.47 -9.28
N ASN A 263 21.87 7.99 -9.47
CA ASN A 263 23.01 7.29 -10.11
C ASN A 263 22.69 6.83 -11.55
N ASP A 264 21.81 7.54 -12.25
CA ASP A 264 21.62 7.42 -13.70
C ASP A 264 22.42 8.51 -14.40
N ALA A 265 22.31 8.66 -15.70
CA ALA A 265 23.04 9.68 -16.48
C ALA A 265 22.27 10.06 -17.74
N TRP A 266 22.24 11.37 -18.03
CA TRP A 266 21.64 11.90 -19.27
C TRP A 266 20.17 11.46 -19.47
N GLY A 267 19.40 11.44 -18.38
CA GLY A 267 18.00 11.03 -18.34
C GLY A 267 17.77 9.74 -17.56
N PHE A 268 16.49 9.39 -17.40
CA PHE A 268 16.07 8.20 -16.66
C PHE A 268 15.72 7.04 -17.59
N ARG A 269 16.16 5.86 -17.25
CA ARG A 269 15.78 4.60 -17.90
C ARG A 269 15.49 3.55 -16.83
N VAL A 270 14.43 2.76 -17.02
CA VAL A 270 14.12 1.66 -16.09
C VAL A 270 15.34 0.77 -15.95
N ASN A 271 15.85 0.66 -14.74
CA ASN A 271 16.99 -0.17 -14.37
C ASN A 271 16.90 -0.60 -12.91
N GLU A 272 17.60 -1.68 -12.57
CA GLU A 272 17.67 -2.22 -11.21
C GLU A 272 19.13 -2.30 -10.76
N GLY A 273 19.42 -1.80 -9.58
CA GLY A 273 20.72 -1.87 -8.98
C GLY A 273 20.67 -2.06 -7.46
N PRO A 274 21.76 -2.57 -6.85
CA PRO A 274 21.78 -2.83 -5.40
C PRO A 274 21.58 -1.58 -4.56
N TYR A 275 22.03 -0.41 -5.02
CA TYR A 275 22.04 0.84 -4.28
C TYR A 275 21.18 1.94 -4.90
N ALA A 276 20.92 1.87 -6.19
CA ALA A 276 20.12 2.84 -6.91
C ALA A 276 19.45 2.22 -8.13
N GLY A 277 18.39 2.83 -8.62
CA GLY A 277 17.70 2.40 -9.84
C GLY A 277 16.43 3.19 -10.10
N VAL A 278 15.80 2.90 -11.22
CA VAL A 278 14.59 3.55 -11.72
C VAL A 278 13.52 2.50 -11.96
N THR A 279 12.41 2.58 -11.24
CA THR A 279 11.32 1.59 -11.34
C THR A 279 10.21 2.03 -12.29
N VAL A 280 10.04 3.34 -12.50
CA VAL A 280 9.08 3.92 -13.44
C VAL A 280 9.77 5.03 -14.24
N ALA A 281 9.67 4.99 -15.57
CA ALA A 281 10.12 6.05 -16.46
C ALA A 281 9.24 6.05 -17.73
N ASP A 282 8.17 6.86 -17.73
CA ASP A 282 7.21 6.92 -18.84
C ASP A 282 7.66 7.84 -19.99
N GLY A 283 8.74 8.60 -19.81
CA GLY A 283 9.28 9.52 -20.85
C GLY A 283 9.24 10.99 -20.43
N ALA A 284 9.04 11.90 -21.40
CA ALA A 284 9.17 13.35 -21.22
C ALA A 284 7.89 14.12 -21.59
N GLU A 285 6.76 13.44 -21.74
CA GLU A 285 5.49 14.06 -22.09
C GLU A 285 4.74 14.53 -20.82
N THR A 286 3.78 15.44 -21.00
CA THR A 286 2.87 15.81 -19.91
C THR A 286 2.13 14.58 -19.40
N GLY A 287 2.14 14.35 -18.08
CA GLY A 287 1.60 13.16 -17.43
C GLY A 287 2.61 12.02 -17.27
N ALA A 288 3.80 12.13 -17.85
CA ALA A 288 4.87 11.15 -17.68
C ALA A 288 5.30 11.05 -16.21
N ARG A 289 5.48 9.81 -15.74
CA ARG A 289 5.83 9.49 -14.35
C ARG A 289 7.26 9.02 -14.26
N LEU A 290 7.89 9.38 -13.17
CA LEU A 290 9.17 8.84 -12.73
C LEU A 290 9.02 8.26 -11.33
N THR A 291 9.70 7.14 -11.06
CA THR A 291 10.09 6.72 -9.72
C THR A 291 11.50 6.19 -9.75
N ALA A 292 12.37 6.78 -8.94
CA ALA A 292 13.74 6.36 -8.73
C ALA A 292 14.01 6.13 -7.26
N TYR A 293 14.98 5.28 -6.94
CA TYR A 293 15.43 5.05 -5.56
C TYR A 293 16.95 5.19 -5.46
N ARG A 294 17.41 5.68 -4.31
CA ARG A 294 18.81 5.71 -3.90
C ARG A 294 18.94 5.23 -2.46
N TRP A 295 19.78 4.22 -2.24
CA TRP A 295 20.13 3.72 -0.92
C TRP A 295 21.55 4.14 -0.56
N HIS A 296 21.70 5.00 0.45
CA HIS A 296 22.98 5.46 0.99
C HIS A 296 23.53 4.46 2.02
N LEU A 297 23.75 3.20 1.61
CA LEU A 297 24.20 2.13 2.51
C LEU A 297 25.71 2.18 2.74
N ASN A 298 26.47 2.57 1.72
CA ASN A 298 27.93 2.72 1.81
C ASN A 298 28.35 4.19 2.07
N ASP A 299 27.44 5.12 1.84
CA ASP A 299 27.62 6.56 1.96
C ASP A 299 26.52 7.22 2.80
N PRO A 300 26.19 6.68 4.00
CA PRO A 300 25.16 7.25 4.84
C PRO A 300 25.51 8.68 5.25
N ILE A 301 24.49 9.54 5.36
CA ILE A 301 24.69 10.95 5.72
C ILE A 301 24.38 11.14 7.20
N PRO A 302 25.40 11.26 8.06
CA PRO A 302 25.20 11.39 9.50
C PRO A 302 24.82 12.82 9.88
N PHE A 303 23.97 12.94 10.91
CA PHE A 303 23.64 14.21 11.55
C PHE A 303 23.62 14.04 13.07
N ARG A 304 23.93 15.12 13.80
CA ARG A 304 24.01 15.14 15.27
C ARG A 304 22.88 15.92 15.92
N THR A 305 22.32 16.90 15.22
CA THR A 305 21.24 17.76 15.71
C THR A 305 20.09 17.88 14.77
N SER A 306 20.35 17.90 13.46
CA SER A 306 19.28 18.00 12.45
C SER A 306 19.76 17.64 11.05
N LEU A 307 18.82 17.27 10.20
CA LEU A 307 19.03 17.10 8.76
C LEU A 307 17.83 17.67 7.99
N ARG A 308 18.12 18.48 6.97
CA ARG A 308 17.19 18.78 5.87
C ARG A 308 17.78 18.18 4.59
N ALA A 309 17.07 17.24 3.99
CA ALA A 309 17.38 16.69 2.66
C ALA A 309 16.34 17.21 1.69
N ALA A 310 16.78 17.95 0.69
CA ALA A 310 15.91 18.59 -0.31
C ALA A 310 16.38 18.28 -1.72
N ILE A 311 15.53 18.49 -2.70
CA ILE A 311 15.88 18.43 -4.10
C ILE A 311 15.25 19.61 -4.84
N GLU A 312 15.99 20.21 -5.75
CA GLU A 312 15.46 21.21 -6.66
C GLU A 312 14.48 20.58 -7.66
N HIS A 313 13.60 21.39 -8.22
CA HIS A 313 12.66 20.96 -9.27
C HIS A 313 12.82 21.83 -10.51
N ALA A 314 14.01 21.76 -11.10
CA ALA A 314 14.42 22.54 -12.25
C ALA A 314 14.42 21.71 -13.54
N GLY A 315 14.22 22.39 -14.67
CA GLY A 315 14.24 21.74 -15.98
C GLY A 315 13.82 22.65 -17.12
N TRP A 316 13.38 22.03 -18.20
CA TRP A 316 12.98 22.75 -19.40
C TRP A 316 11.62 23.42 -19.22
N THR A 317 11.57 24.69 -19.58
CA THR A 317 10.34 25.50 -19.64
C THR A 317 10.14 26.05 -21.02
N PHE A 318 8.91 26.42 -21.36
CA PHE A 318 8.51 26.84 -22.71
C PHE A 318 7.76 28.15 -22.65
N ASN A 319 7.90 28.95 -23.76
CA ASN A 319 7.07 30.11 -24.01
C ASN A 319 5.66 29.65 -24.48
N GLU A 320 4.73 30.62 -24.55
CA GLU A 320 3.36 30.37 -25.04
C GLU A 320 3.31 29.82 -26.48
N ASP A 321 4.35 30.09 -27.28
CA ASP A 321 4.49 29.58 -28.65
C ASP A 321 5.12 28.18 -28.73
N GLY A 322 5.35 27.51 -27.57
CA GLY A 322 5.91 26.17 -27.47
C GLY A 322 7.43 26.08 -27.67
N ARG A 323 8.14 27.23 -27.83
CA ARG A 323 9.58 27.22 -27.89
C ARG A 323 10.23 27.13 -26.52
N ALA A 324 11.34 26.41 -26.42
CA ALA A 324 12.10 26.33 -25.19
C ALA A 324 12.52 27.74 -24.72
N ARG A 325 12.20 28.09 -23.49
CA ARG A 325 12.56 29.33 -22.83
C ARG A 325 13.84 29.17 -22.04
N SER A 326 13.93 28.10 -21.26
CA SER A 326 15.09 27.76 -20.43
C SER A 326 15.21 26.25 -20.29
N ALA A 327 16.41 25.80 -19.95
CA ALA A 327 16.66 24.40 -19.55
C ALA A 327 16.79 24.23 -18.05
N PHE A 328 16.83 25.32 -17.26
CA PHE A 328 17.17 25.31 -15.83
C PHE A 328 16.23 26.20 -14.99
N GLU A 329 14.96 26.28 -15.34
CA GLU A 329 13.97 27.02 -14.54
C GLU A 329 13.15 26.07 -13.66
N GLU A 330 12.63 26.61 -12.56
CA GLU A 330 11.68 25.91 -11.72
C GLU A 330 10.49 25.41 -12.52
N ARG A 331 10.05 24.19 -12.22
CA ARG A 331 8.90 23.52 -12.82
C ARG A 331 7.88 23.16 -11.74
N PRO A 332 6.58 23.31 -12.02
CA PRO A 332 5.52 22.98 -11.07
C PRO A 332 5.14 21.49 -11.12
N ASP A 333 6.10 20.60 -11.37
CA ASP A 333 5.85 19.17 -11.43
C ASP A 333 5.41 18.64 -10.06
N LEU A 334 4.72 17.50 -10.03
CA LEU A 334 4.16 16.94 -8.82
C LEU A 334 5.17 15.97 -8.21
N PHE A 335 5.71 16.30 -7.05
CA PHE A 335 6.72 15.49 -6.37
C PHE A 335 6.13 14.72 -5.18
N SER A 336 6.64 13.51 -4.98
CA SER A 336 6.43 12.74 -3.75
C SER A 336 7.66 11.89 -3.44
N SER A 337 7.88 11.58 -2.17
CA SER A 337 9.03 10.78 -1.76
C SER A 337 8.77 10.00 -0.48
N VAL A 338 9.58 8.95 -0.26
CA VAL A 338 9.77 8.34 1.04
C VAL A 338 11.25 8.47 1.41
N ALA A 339 11.54 9.17 2.48
CA ALA A 339 12.88 9.26 3.04
C ALA A 339 13.08 8.18 4.09
N PHE A 340 14.26 7.57 4.13
CA PHE A 340 14.65 6.49 5.02
C PHE A 340 15.85 6.90 5.86
N TRP A 341 15.75 6.73 7.20
CA TRP A 341 16.85 7.06 8.12
C TRP A 341 16.81 6.23 9.39
N TYR A 342 17.92 6.20 10.08
CA TYR A 342 18.02 5.70 11.46
C TYR A 342 18.28 6.84 12.41
N GLN A 343 17.62 6.83 13.57
CA GLN A 343 17.72 7.91 14.54
C GLN A 343 17.70 7.39 15.99
N ASP A 344 18.40 8.08 16.87
CA ASP A 344 18.34 7.89 18.31
C ASP A 344 17.01 8.47 18.84
N GLY A 345 16.09 7.56 19.21
CA GLY A 345 14.73 7.92 19.58
C GLY A 345 13.75 8.07 18.40
N ILE A 346 12.55 8.52 18.70
CA ILE A 346 11.41 8.59 17.77
C ILE A 346 11.25 10.04 17.30
N ALA A 347 11.24 10.26 15.99
CA ALA A 347 10.95 11.55 15.39
C ALA A 347 9.46 11.86 15.51
N ARG A 348 9.10 12.91 16.27
CA ARG A 348 7.71 13.29 16.55
C ARG A 348 7.20 14.48 15.73
N ASP A 349 8.08 15.15 15.03
CA ASP A 349 7.85 16.42 14.32
C ASP A 349 7.60 16.23 12.81
N GLN A 350 7.29 15.00 12.39
CA GLN A 350 7.05 14.70 10.97
C GLN A 350 5.60 15.00 10.58
N PRO A 351 5.38 15.62 9.40
CA PRO A 351 4.02 15.88 8.92
C PRO A 351 3.26 14.59 8.66
N GLU A 352 1.95 14.63 8.88
CA GLU A 352 1.05 13.52 8.55
C GLU A 352 0.94 13.36 7.03
N PRO A 353 1.15 12.17 6.46
CA PRO A 353 0.87 11.91 5.05
C PRO A 353 -0.60 12.16 4.71
N PRO A 354 -0.92 12.72 3.52
CA PRO A 354 -2.30 12.88 3.08
C PRO A 354 -3.06 11.55 3.06
N TYR A 355 -4.38 11.59 3.25
CA TYR A 355 -5.22 10.41 3.35
C TYR A 355 -5.66 9.88 1.98
N GLY A 356 -5.57 8.57 1.78
CA GLY A 356 -6.20 7.85 0.68
C GLY A 356 -5.87 8.43 -0.71
N ALA A 357 -6.90 8.72 -1.48
CA ALA A 357 -6.78 9.24 -2.85
C ALA A 357 -6.08 10.60 -2.96
N ALA A 358 -5.91 11.36 -1.86
CA ALA A 358 -5.13 12.59 -1.89
C ALA A 358 -3.63 12.35 -2.19
N ARG A 359 -3.17 11.10 -2.12
CA ARG A 359 -1.82 10.69 -2.53
C ARG A 359 -1.72 10.34 -4.01
N LEU A 360 -2.84 10.27 -4.73
CA LEU A 360 -2.88 10.00 -6.17
C LEU A 360 -2.90 11.33 -6.93
N PRO A 361 -1.86 11.65 -7.72
CA PRO A 361 -1.79 12.92 -8.46
C PRO A 361 -2.95 13.10 -9.43
N GLN A 362 -3.42 12.02 -10.04
CA GLN A 362 -4.54 11.99 -10.99
C GLN A 362 -5.91 12.20 -10.30
N GLY A 363 -5.94 12.20 -8.97
CA GLY A 363 -7.19 12.28 -8.23
C GLY A 363 -8.00 11.00 -8.30
N ASN A 364 -9.33 11.13 -8.27
CA ASN A 364 -10.23 9.99 -8.38
C ASN A 364 -10.22 9.48 -9.83
N ALA A 365 -9.63 8.31 -10.04
CA ALA A 365 -9.80 7.57 -11.27
C ALA A 365 -11.20 6.93 -11.28
N GLN A 366 -11.88 7.00 -12.40
CA GLN A 366 -13.10 6.23 -12.62
C GLN A 366 -12.71 4.81 -12.99
N GLN A 367 -12.98 3.86 -12.12
CA GLN A 367 -12.84 2.44 -12.41
C GLN A 367 -14.17 1.92 -12.93
N ILE A 368 -14.16 1.31 -14.12
CA ILE A 368 -15.32 0.84 -14.87
C ILE A 368 -15.23 -0.68 -14.90
N GLU A 369 -16.11 -1.34 -14.17
CA GLU A 369 -16.16 -2.80 -14.11
C GLU A 369 -16.87 -3.36 -15.36
N ILE A 370 -16.72 -4.65 -15.61
CA ILE A 370 -17.31 -5.28 -16.79
C ILE A 370 -18.85 -5.23 -16.78
N GLU A 371 -19.46 -5.26 -15.61
CA GLU A 371 -20.90 -5.16 -15.43
C GLU A 371 -21.47 -3.83 -15.95
N ASP A 372 -20.67 -2.75 -15.89
CA ASP A 372 -21.06 -1.41 -16.32
C ASP A 372 -21.21 -1.31 -17.84
N PHE A 373 -20.51 -2.14 -18.60
CA PHE A 373 -20.50 -2.03 -20.06
C PHE A 373 -20.88 -3.31 -20.82
N ILE A 374 -20.94 -4.49 -20.17
CA ILE A 374 -21.18 -5.78 -20.84
C ILE A 374 -22.49 -5.80 -21.64
N ALA A 375 -23.56 -5.18 -21.11
CA ALA A 375 -24.88 -5.17 -21.76
C ALA A 375 -24.88 -4.39 -23.09
N GLU A 376 -23.96 -3.46 -23.27
CA GLU A 376 -23.86 -2.61 -24.45
C GLU A 376 -22.64 -2.94 -25.32
N ALA A 377 -21.78 -3.88 -24.89
CA ALA A 377 -20.63 -4.35 -25.64
C ALA A 377 -21.09 -4.99 -26.98
N ARG A 378 -20.35 -4.66 -28.04
CA ARG A 378 -20.60 -5.22 -29.38
C ARG A 378 -19.39 -6.07 -29.78
N VAL A 379 -19.68 -7.25 -30.33
CA VAL A 379 -18.66 -8.20 -30.73
C VAL A 379 -18.80 -8.62 -32.18
N SER A 380 -17.67 -8.79 -32.86
CA SER A 380 -17.61 -9.45 -34.17
C SER A 380 -16.40 -10.35 -34.30
N GLY A 381 -16.49 -11.43 -35.07
CA GLY A 381 -15.40 -12.39 -35.24
C GLY A 381 -15.15 -13.32 -34.02
N GLY A 382 -16.06 -13.31 -33.04
CA GLY A 382 -15.95 -14.12 -31.84
C GLY A 382 -17.24 -14.16 -31.02
N ARG A 383 -17.16 -14.71 -29.82
CA ARG A 383 -18.25 -14.77 -28.84
C ARG A 383 -17.76 -14.11 -27.54
N LEU A 384 -18.60 -13.25 -26.95
CA LEU A 384 -18.36 -12.63 -25.68
C LEU A 384 -18.99 -13.45 -24.55
N VAL A 385 -18.22 -13.72 -23.50
CA VAL A 385 -18.63 -14.51 -22.33
C VAL A 385 -18.15 -13.81 -21.07
N VAL A 386 -18.96 -13.81 -20.03
CA VAL A 386 -18.48 -13.49 -18.67
C VAL A 386 -18.03 -14.80 -18.03
N GLN A 387 -16.79 -14.86 -17.61
CA GLN A 387 -16.26 -15.95 -16.79
C GLN A 387 -16.30 -15.50 -15.33
N PRO A 388 -17.19 -16.08 -14.50
CA PRO A 388 -17.34 -15.64 -13.12
C PRO A 388 -16.13 -16.08 -12.29
N GLU A 389 -15.70 -15.20 -11.42
CA GLU A 389 -14.72 -15.48 -10.34
C GLU A 389 -13.43 -16.17 -10.78
N VAL A 390 -12.90 -15.82 -11.95
CA VAL A 390 -11.74 -16.49 -12.53
C VAL A 390 -10.52 -16.39 -11.63
N PHE A 391 -10.27 -15.19 -11.04
CA PHE A 391 -9.22 -14.96 -10.06
C PHE A 391 -9.63 -13.87 -9.07
N TRP A 392 -9.28 -14.03 -7.81
CA TRP A 392 -9.49 -13.04 -6.75
C TRP A 392 -10.96 -12.61 -6.56
N GLY A 393 -11.90 -13.44 -7.04
CA GLY A 393 -13.32 -13.15 -6.92
C GLY A 393 -13.85 -12.09 -7.88
N LYS A 394 -13.12 -11.81 -8.98
CA LYS A 394 -13.56 -10.92 -10.04
C LYS A 394 -14.06 -11.70 -11.25
N ASP A 395 -15.07 -11.15 -11.89
CA ASP A 395 -15.56 -11.64 -13.16
C ASP A 395 -14.62 -11.16 -14.29
N LEU A 396 -14.46 -11.96 -15.32
CA LEU A 396 -13.62 -11.66 -16.46
C LEU A 396 -14.47 -11.60 -17.74
N LEU A 397 -14.41 -10.48 -18.45
CA LEU A 397 -14.95 -10.39 -19.81
C LEU A 397 -14.03 -11.17 -20.76
N PHE A 398 -14.51 -12.26 -21.30
CA PHE A 398 -13.75 -13.15 -22.16
C PHE A 398 -14.26 -13.12 -23.60
N LEU A 399 -13.41 -12.68 -24.53
CA LEU A 399 -13.68 -12.78 -25.97
C LEU A 399 -13.08 -14.08 -26.50
N GLU A 400 -13.94 -15.03 -26.83
CA GLU A 400 -13.58 -16.24 -27.57
C GLU A 400 -13.35 -15.90 -29.04
N ALA A 401 -12.17 -15.40 -29.37
CA ALA A 401 -11.78 -15.12 -30.75
C ALA A 401 -11.22 -16.37 -31.43
N ARG A 402 -11.59 -16.61 -32.71
CA ARG A 402 -11.12 -17.77 -33.48
C ARG A 402 -10.01 -17.41 -34.47
N ASP A 403 -10.05 -16.21 -34.99
CA ASP A 403 -9.20 -15.74 -36.08
C ASP A 403 -8.77 -14.28 -35.85
N PRO A 404 -7.71 -13.79 -36.48
CA PRO A 404 -7.38 -12.37 -36.52
C PRO A 404 -8.53 -11.53 -37.09
N GLY A 405 -8.69 -10.30 -36.58
CA GLY A 405 -9.77 -9.40 -36.94
C GLY A 405 -10.99 -9.50 -36.01
N ALA A 406 -11.03 -10.44 -35.08
CA ALA A 406 -12.03 -10.43 -34.01
C ALA A 406 -11.93 -9.12 -33.21
N ARG A 407 -13.08 -8.55 -32.86
CA ARG A 407 -13.12 -7.26 -32.15
C ARG A 407 -14.25 -7.20 -31.13
N VAL A 408 -14.01 -6.41 -30.11
CA VAL A 408 -15.02 -6.00 -29.12
C VAL A 408 -15.00 -4.49 -28.97
N ASP A 409 -16.19 -3.87 -29.08
CA ASP A 409 -16.42 -2.44 -28.85
C ASP A 409 -17.06 -2.27 -27.46
N LEU A 410 -16.44 -1.47 -26.62
CA LEU A 410 -16.90 -1.19 -25.26
C LEU A 410 -17.28 0.29 -25.12
N PRO A 411 -18.43 0.63 -24.53
CA PRO A 411 -18.78 2.02 -24.27
C PRO A 411 -17.89 2.58 -23.15
N LEU A 412 -17.56 3.87 -23.26
CA LEU A 412 -16.82 4.62 -22.27
C LEU A 412 -17.52 5.96 -22.06
N GLU A 413 -17.98 6.22 -20.84
CA GLU A 413 -18.55 7.51 -20.47
C GLU A 413 -17.48 8.41 -19.88
N VAL A 414 -17.23 9.55 -20.50
CA VAL A 414 -16.24 10.56 -20.06
C VAL A 414 -16.97 11.68 -19.33
N PRO A 415 -16.67 11.96 -18.04
CA PRO A 415 -17.45 12.88 -17.23
C PRO A 415 -17.30 14.36 -17.62
N GLU A 416 -16.14 14.76 -18.10
CA GLU A 416 -15.82 16.14 -18.46
C GLU A 416 -14.73 16.19 -19.54
N ASP A 417 -14.59 17.31 -20.24
CA ASP A 417 -13.51 17.50 -21.22
C ASP A 417 -12.14 17.45 -20.51
N GLY A 418 -11.16 16.78 -21.11
CA GLY A 418 -9.82 16.73 -20.55
C GLY A 418 -8.90 15.71 -21.19
N ARG A 419 -7.67 15.69 -20.73
CA ARG A 419 -6.71 14.64 -21.05
C ARG A 419 -6.80 13.54 -20.01
N TYR A 420 -6.81 12.29 -20.46
CA TYR A 420 -7.00 11.13 -19.62
C TYR A 420 -5.90 10.10 -19.84
N GLU A 421 -5.55 9.38 -18.79
CA GLU A 421 -4.89 8.08 -18.88
C GLU A 421 -5.97 7.01 -18.94
N LEU A 422 -6.03 6.30 -20.06
CA LEU A 422 -6.93 5.17 -20.23
C LEU A 422 -6.16 3.87 -20.02
N ILE A 423 -6.60 3.07 -19.07
CA ILE A 423 -5.96 1.82 -18.68
C ILE A 423 -6.97 0.68 -18.88
N ALA A 424 -6.50 -0.48 -19.34
CA ALA A 424 -7.25 -1.73 -19.26
C ALA A 424 -6.60 -2.68 -18.28
N GLN A 425 -7.40 -3.28 -17.43
CA GLN A 425 -7.01 -4.40 -16.58
C GLN A 425 -7.14 -5.69 -17.41
N MET A 426 -6.01 -6.20 -17.88
CA MET A 426 -5.99 -7.27 -18.87
C MET A 426 -5.51 -8.58 -18.26
N ALA A 427 -6.10 -9.67 -18.72
CA ALA A 427 -5.60 -11.00 -18.45
C ALA A 427 -4.59 -11.44 -19.52
N GLN A 428 -3.69 -12.33 -19.12
CA GLN A 428 -2.72 -13.00 -19.98
C GLN A 428 -2.88 -14.52 -19.82
N ALA A 429 -2.73 -15.27 -20.92
CA ALA A 429 -2.86 -16.73 -20.90
C ALA A 429 -2.15 -17.39 -22.09
N PRO A 430 -1.95 -18.73 -22.06
CA PRO A 430 -1.28 -19.46 -23.16
C PRO A 430 -2.01 -19.44 -24.49
N ASP A 431 -3.30 -19.09 -24.51
CA ASP A 431 -4.19 -19.07 -25.67
C ASP A 431 -4.69 -17.67 -26.05
N TYR A 432 -4.04 -16.62 -25.50
CA TYR A 432 -4.44 -15.24 -25.78
C TYR A 432 -3.67 -14.64 -26.97
N GLY A 433 -4.35 -13.65 -27.61
CA GLY A 433 -3.87 -13.00 -28.81
C GLY A 433 -3.15 -11.67 -28.57
N ILE A 434 -2.75 -11.06 -29.69
CA ILE A 434 -2.21 -9.71 -29.73
C ILE A 434 -3.32 -8.77 -30.16
N TYR A 435 -3.56 -7.72 -29.39
CA TYR A 435 -4.63 -6.77 -29.61
C TYR A 435 -4.13 -5.34 -29.81
N ARG A 436 -4.70 -4.66 -30.79
CA ARG A 436 -4.60 -3.22 -30.99
C ARG A 436 -5.82 -2.55 -30.35
N VAL A 437 -5.62 -1.35 -29.83
CA VAL A 437 -6.70 -0.54 -29.25
C VAL A 437 -7.05 0.60 -30.19
N GLU A 438 -8.34 0.87 -30.32
CA GLU A 438 -8.90 2.02 -31.02
C GLU A 438 -9.84 2.77 -30.08
N ILE A 439 -9.85 4.10 -30.13
CA ILE A 439 -10.81 4.94 -29.42
C ILE A 439 -11.52 5.77 -30.50
N ASP A 440 -12.84 5.65 -30.58
CA ASP A 440 -13.68 6.28 -31.63
C ASP A 440 -13.16 6.03 -33.04
N GLY A 441 -12.65 4.81 -33.30
CA GLY A 441 -12.08 4.43 -34.59
C GLY A 441 -10.72 5.05 -34.92
N ARG A 442 -10.03 5.64 -33.93
CA ARG A 442 -8.66 6.19 -34.08
C ARG A 442 -7.69 5.41 -33.20
N VAL A 443 -6.46 5.27 -33.63
CA VAL A 443 -5.39 4.60 -32.87
C VAL A 443 -4.46 5.61 -32.22
N PRO A 444 -3.95 5.34 -31.02
CA PRO A 444 -2.97 6.18 -30.36
C PRO A 444 -1.66 6.27 -31.15
N GLY A 445 -1.08 7.47 -31.23
CA GLY A 445 0.27 7.71 -31.74
C GLY A 445 1.35 7.56 -30.65
N PRO A 446 2.60 7.91 -30.97
CA PRO A 446 3.71 7.83 -30.01
C PRO A 446 3.53 8.70 -28.76
N SER A 447 2.79 9.80 -28.86
CA SER A 447 2.45 10.68 -27.73
C SER A 447 1.34 10.12 -26.83
N GLY A 448 0.69 9.00 -27.24
CA GLY A 448 -0.51 8.47 -26.60
C GLY A 448 -1.80 9.19 -27.00
N GLU A 449 -1.74 10.30 -27.72
CA GLU A 449 -2.93 10.97 -28.30
C GLU A 449 -3.46 10.22 -29.51
N LEU A 450 -4.75 10.44 -29.85
CA LEU A 450 -5.42 9.80 -30.98
C LEU A 450 -5.01 10.46 -32.31
N GLU A 451 -3.95 9.97 -32.89
CA GLU A 451 -3.31 10.61 -34.05
C GLU A 451 -3.74 10.03 -35.40
N TYR A 452 -4.13 8.76 -35.44
CA TYR A 452 -4.34 8.03 -36.70
C TYR A 452 -5.76 7.48 -36.82
N GLU A 453 -6.30 7.48 -38.05
CA GLU A 453 -7.54 6.76 -38.32
C GLU A 453 -7.29 5.25 -38.38
N ALA A 454 -8.20 4.47 -37.81
CA ALA A 454 -8.14 3.01 -37.85
C ALA A 454 -8.25 2.53 -39.31
N GLY A 455 -7.36 1.62 -39.70
CA GLY A 455 -7.29 1.08 -41.07
C GLY A 455 -6.24 1.74 -41.97
N GLY A 456 -5.55 2.80 -41.47
CA GLY A 456 -4.34 3.33 -42.13
C GLY A 456 -3.14 2.38 -42.01
N HIS A 457 -2.04 2.70 -42.69
CA HIS A 457 -0.82 1.89 -42.70
C HIS A 457 -0.01 1.92 -41.39
N ARG A 458 -0.44 2.69 -40.37
CA ARG A 458 0.22 2.76 -39.06
C ARG A 458 -0.60 1.96 -38.04
N THR A 459 0.07 1.03 -37.40
CA THR A 459 -0.47 0.29 -36.26
C THR A 459 -0.08 1.03 -35.00
N GLY A 460 -1.03 1.48 -34.21
CA GLY A 460 -0.80 2.01 -32.85
C GLY A 460 -0.22 0.94 -31.92
N PRO A 461 -0.06 1.25 -30.63
CA PRO A 461 0.41 0.30 -29.64
C PRO A 461 -0.39 -0.99 -29.70
N SER A 462 0.30 -2.11 -29.63
CA SER A 462 -0.32 -3.44 -29.56
C SER A 462 0.09 -4.15 -28.29
N PHE A 463 -0.82 -4.94 -27.74
CA PHE A 463 -0.67 -5.63 -26.48
C PHE A 463 -0.64 -7.15 -26.74
N ASP A 464 0.50 -7.77 -26.53
CA ASP A 464 0.66 -9.22 -26.53
C ASP A 464 0.19 -9.75 -25.18
N ASN A 465 -0.92 -10.50 -25.19
CA ASN A 465 -1.50 -11.08 -23.98
C ASN A 465 -1.13 -12.55 -23.78
N TYR A 466 -0.14 -13.05 -24.54
CA TYR A 466 0.42 -14.37 -24.30
C TYR A 466 1.23 -14.40 -23.02
N TYR A 467 0.98 -15.41 -22.19
CA TYR A 467 1.83 -15.79 -21.07
C TYR A 467 1.76 -17.31 -20.89
N THR A 468 2.78 -17.91 -20.25
CA THR A 468 2.84 -19.38 -20.06
C THR A 468 1.83 -19.94 -19.07
N GLU A 469 1.27 -19.07 -18.24
CA GLU A 469 0.26 -19.37 -17.22
C GLU A 469 -0.86 -18.33 -17.29
N VAL A 470 -2.01 -18.64 -16.71
CA VAL A 470 -3.09 -17.63 -16.62
C VAL A 470 -2.75 -16.60 -15.56
N PHE A 471 -2.79 -15.34 -15.95
CA PHE A 471 -2.44 -14.20 -15.14
C PHE A 471 -3.47 -13.09 -15.35
N VAL A 472 -4.10 -12.60 -14.28
CA VAL A 472 -5.19 -11.60 -14.36
C VAL A 472 -4.80 -10.33 -13.62
N GLY A 473 -5.28 -9.18 -14.13
CA GLY A 473 -5.19 -7.88 -13.47
C GLY A 473 -3.86 -7.16 -13.70
N GLU A 474 -3.24 -7.29 -14.87
CA GLU A 474 -2.16 -6.39 -15.27
C GLU A 474 -2.76 -5.09 -15.81
N ASP A 475 -2.42 -3.98 -15.15
CA ASP A 475 -2.77 -2.64 -15.63
C ASP A 475 -1.95 -2.29 -16.88
N ARG A 476 -2.62 -2.18 -18.03
CA ARG A 476 -2.04 -1.80 -19.31
C ARG A 476 -2.51 -0.41 -19.70
N VAL A 477 -1.60 0.54 -19.73
CA VAL A 477 -1.90 1.88 -20.27
C VAL A 477 -2.15 1.77 -21.77
N LEU A 478 -3.35 2.10 -22.19
CA LEU A 478 -3.76 2.02 -23.58
C LEU A 478 -3.40 3.28 -24.37
N ALA A 479 -3.65 4.45 -23.75
CA ALA A 479 -3.46 5.76 -24.38
C ALA A 479 -3.51 6.89 -23.34
N TRP A 480 -3.09 8.10 -23.75
CA TRP A 480 -3.32 9.35 -23.03
C TRP A 480 -4.14 10.33 -23.91
N PRO A 481 -5.40 10.00 -24.26
CA PRO A 481 -6.17 10.81 -25.18
C PRO A 481 -6.72 12.07 -24.53
N THR A 482 -6.84 13.13 -25.33
CA THR A 482 -7.74 14.25 -25.02
C THR A 482 -9.14 13.89 -25.50
N LEU A 483 -10.07 13.78 -24.55
CA LEU A 483 -11.46 13.39 -24.79
C LEU A 483 -12.42 14.50 -24.39
N SER A 484 -13.52 14.64 -25.11
CA SER A 484 -14.64 15.48 -24.71
C SER A 484 -15.53 14.77 -23.68
N ALA A 485 -16.31 15.52 -22.91
CA ALA A 485 -17.37 14.94 -22.11
C ALA A 485 -18.39 14.20 -22.97
N GLY A 486 -18.88 13.06 -22.48
CA GLY A 486 -19.89 12.25 -23.17
C GLY A 486 -19.41 10.85 -23.50
N ARG A 487 -20.10 10.24 -24.43
CA ARG A 487 -19.91 8.83 -24.77
C ARG A 487 -18.88 8.62 -25.86
N HIS A 488 -17.94 7.73 -25.59
CA HIS A 488 -16.89 7.26 -26.47
C HIS A 488 -16.95 5.74 -26.64
N THR A 489 -16.13 5.19 -27.54
CA THR A 489 -16.03 3.74 -27.75
C THR A 489 -14.57 3.32 -27.70
N VAL A 490 -14.25 2.39 -26.80
CA VAL A 490 -12.95 1.70 -26.77
C VAL A 490 -13.09 0.37 -27.48
N THR A 491 -12.30 0.15 -28.52
CA THR A 491 -12.32 -1.07 -29.33
C THR A 491 -11.01 -1.85 -29.18
N PHE A 492 -11.12 -3.12 -28.89
CA PHE A 492 -9.99 -4.07 -28.96
C PHE A 492 -10.11 -4.89 -30.23
N VAL A 493 -9.09 -4.84 -31.08
CA VAL A 493 -9.03 -5.55 -32.37
C VAL A 493 -7.89 -6.56 -32.33
N ASN A 494 -8.20 -7.84 -32.50
CA ASN A 494 -7.16 -8.86 -32.64
C ASN A 494 -6.38 -8.67 -33.94
N ILE A 495 -5.07 -8.51 -33.86
CA ILE A 495 -4.16 -8.35 -34.99
C ILE A 495 -3.26 -9.56 -35.22
N GLY A 496 -3.39 -10.59 -34.41
CA GLY A 496 -2.58 -11.80 -34.50
C GLY A 496 -2.40 -12.49 -33.15
N LYS A 497 -1.39 -13.31 -33.06
CA LYS A 497 -1.00 -13.96 -31.81
C LYS A 497 0.51 -14.19 -31.74
N ASN A 498 1.03 -14.36 -30.54
CA ASN A 498 2.38 -14.82 -30.29
C ASN A 498 2.60 -16.20 -30.93
N MET A 499 3.82 -16.49 -31.43
CA MET A 499 4.13 -17.80 -32.03
C MET A 499 3.93 -18.96 -31.05
N ALA A 500 4.08 -18.73 -29.76
CA ALA A 500 3.86 -19.72 -28.71
C ALA A 500 2.39 -19.83 -28.28
N SER A 501 1.52 -18.88 -28.66
CA SER A 501 0.11 -18.91 -28.29
C SER A 501 -0.69 -19.94 -29.07
N THR A 502 -1.60 -20.63 -28.37
CA THR A 502 -2.50 -21.61 -28.95
C THR A 502 -3.81 -21.01 -29.49
N GLY A 503 -4.12 -19.73 -29.14
CA GLY A 503 -5.37 -19.09 -29.50
C GLY A 503 -5.25 -17.58 -29.77
N TYR A 504 -6.39 -16.91 -29.86
CA TYR A 504 -6.52 -15.49 -30.18
C TYR A 504 -7.38 -14.75 -29.14
N HIS A 505 -7.63 -15.34 -27.97
CA HIS A 505 -8.58 -14.85 -26.98
C HIS A 505 -8.12 -13.56 -26.30
N LEU A 506 -9.07 -12.85 -25.67
CA LEU A 506 -8.86 -11.66 -24.86
C LEU A 506 -9.61 -11.82 -23.55
N GLY A 507 -8.99 -11.47 -22.44
CA GLY A 507 -9.63 -11.33 -21.14
C GLY A 507 -9.46 -9.91 -20.60
N LEU A 508 -10.56 -9.30 -20.18
CA LEU A 508 -10.59 -7.97 -19.56
C LEU A 508 -11.30 -8.06 -18.21
N ASP A 509 -10.67 -7.46 -17.18
CA ASP A 509 -11.26 -7.32 -15.84
C ASP A 509 -11.99 -5.98 -15.69
N GLY A 510 -11.55 -4.93 -16.39
CA GLY A 510 -12.17 -3.62 -16.39
C GLY A 510 -11.36 -2.57 -17.14
N LEU A 511 -11.89 -1.36 -17.14
CA LEU A 511 -11.21 -0.17 -17.64
C LEU A 511 -11.02 0.84 -16.51
N VAL A 512 -9.97 1.64 -16.59
CA VAL A 512 -9.77 2.78 -15.68
C VAL A 512 -9.57 4.03 -16.52
N LEU A 513 -10.31 5.07 -16.20
CA LEU A 513 -10.19 6.39 -16.78
C LEU A 513 -9.67 7.35 -15.68
N ALA A 514 -8.40 7.72 -15.75
CA ALA A 514 -7.77 8.61 -14.80
C ALA A 514 -7.47 9.96 -15.47
N ARG A 515 -7.97 11.06 -14.92
CA ARG A 515 -7.68 12.39 -15.47
C ARG A 515 -6.20 12.72 -15.25
N VAL A 516 -5.51 13.16 -16.32
CA VAL A 516 -4.11 13.59 -16.23
C VAL A 516 -4.04 14.97 -15.57
N ALA A 517 -3.33 15.06 -14.45
CA ALA A 517 -3.09 16.34 -13.79
C ALA A 517 -2.23 17.25 -14.66
N GLY A 518 -2.56 18.55 -14.77
CA GLY A 518 -1.69 19.55 -15.36
C GLY A 518 -2.17 20.28 -16.60
N SER A 519 -3.30 19.90 -17.22
CA SER A 519 -3.84 20.66 -18.36
C SER A 519 -4.69 21.88 -17.96
N GLU A 520 -5.17 21.95 -16.74
CA GLU A 520 -5.91 23.08 -16.18
C GLU A 520 -5.58 23.18 -14.68
N GLY A 521 -4.71 24.12 -14.31
CA GLY A 521 -4.37 24.53 -12.96
C GLY A 521 -4.31 23.37 -11.95
N ALA A 522 -3.12 22.91 -11.58
CA ALA A 522 -2.93 21.90 -10.57
C ALA A 522 -3.90 22.18 -9.40
N VAL A 523 -4.82 21.26 -9.16
CA VAL A 523 -5.64 21.34 -7.95
C VAL A 523 -4.66 21.20 -6.80
N THR A 524 -4.36 22.32 -6.15
CA THR A 524 -3.63 22.36 -4.89
C THR A 524 -4.41 21.54 -3.88
N ARG A 525 -4.16 20.24 -3.84
CA ARG A 525 -4.61 19.38 -2.75
C ARG A 525 -3.59 19.57 -1.65
N ASN A 526 -3.95 20.40 -0.70
CA ASN A 526 -3.14 20.72 0.45
C ASN A 526 -2.56 19.47 1.09
N VAL A 527 -1.29 19.56 1.45
CA VAL A 527 -0.67 18.82 2.54
C VAL A 527 -1.68 18.74 3.68
N ALA A 528 -1.83 17.55 4.28
CA ALA A 528 -2.66 17.39 5.47
C ALA A 528 -2.36 18.54 6.42
N SER A 529 -3.36 19.38 6.65
CA SER A 529 -3.19 20.49 7.56
C SER A 529 -3.72 20.05 8.92
N ASP A 530 -2.97 20.31 9.99
CA ASP A 530 -3.45 20.15 11.38
C ASP A 530 -4.78 20.86 11.63
N SER A 531 -5.25 21.65 10.66
CA SER A 531 -6.52 22.37 10.69
C SER A 531 -7.72 21.55 10.22
N ASP A 532 -7.55 20.47 9.43
CA ASP A 532 -8.70 19.63 9.04
C ASP A 532 -9.13 18.74 10.21
N PRO A 533 -10.42 18.80 10.62
CA PRO A 533 -10.94 17.97 11.70
C PRO A 533 -10.71 16.46 11.49
N ALA A 534 -10.75 15.97 10.23
CA ALA A 534 -10.53 14.58 9.92
C ALA A 534 -9.07 14.16 10.18
N ASP A 535 -8.11 15.01 9.83
CA ASP A 535 -6.70 14.72 10.03
C ASP A 535 -6.33 14.73 11.51
N ARG A 536 -6.90 15.69 12.28
CA ARG A 536 -6.74 15.69 13.75
C ARG A 536 -7.29 14.43 14.40
N LEU A 537 -8.44 13.92 13.94
CA LEU A 537 -8.99 12.67 14.43
C LEU A 537 -8.09 11.49 14.07
N ARG A 538 -7.53 11.43 12.85
CA ARG A 538 -6.60 10.36 12.47
C ARG A 538 -5.32 10.35 13.32
N LEU A 539 -4.76 11.54 13.61
CA LEU A 539 -3.65 11.66 14.55
C LEU A 539 -4.03 11.12 15.94
N LEU A 540 -5.24 11.42 16.40
CA LEU A 540 -5.76 10.89 17.66
C LEU A 540 -5.89 9.37 17.64
N GLY A 541 -6.40 8.80 16.56
CA GLY A 541 -6.54 7.34 16.40
C GLY A 541 -5.21 6.58 16.42
N ASN A 542 -4.11 7.21 16.03
CA ASN A 542 -2.77 6.61 16.13
C ASN A 542 -2.38 6.29 17.59
N ARG A 543 -3.02 6.91 18.58
CA ARG A 543 -2.80 6.65 20.01
C ARG A 543 -3.51 5.37 20.51
N GLY A 544 -4.33 4.74 19.66
CA GLY A 544 -5.04 3.52 20.01
C GLY A 544 -5.94 3.72 21.24
N PRO A 545 -5.89 2.81 22.25
CA PRO A 545 -6.71 2.90 23.46
C PRO A 545 -6.60 4.21 24.24
N ASP A 546 -5.44 4.89 24.18
CA ASP A 546 -5.20 6.15 24.89
C ASP A 546 -6.01 7.32 24.31
N ALA A 547 -6.56 7.17 23.09
CA ALA A 547 -7.46 8.13 22.47
C ALA A 547 -8.79 8.28 23.27
N ALA A 548 -9.09 7.36 24.18
CA ALA A 548 -10.27 7.43 25.05
C ALA A 548 -10.31 8.68 25.94
N ALA A 549 -9.16 9.32 26.20
CA ALA A 549 -9.08 10.58 26.92
C ALA A 549 -9.81 11.73 26.19
N GLU A 550 -9.90 11.67 24.84
CA GLU A 550 -10.55 12.66 23.97
C GLU A 550 -11.87 12.16 23.37
N MET A 551 -12.57 11.27 24.06
CA MET A 551 -13.84 10.65 23.61
C MET A 551 -14.86 11.70 23.14
N GLU A 552 -15.00 12.83 23.82
CA GLU A 552 -15.93 13.90 23.44
C GLU A 552 -15.64 14.44 22.04
N GLN A 553 -14.36 14.63 21.70
CA GLN A 553 -13.94 15.09 20.38
C GLN A 553 -14.23 14.03 19.30
N VAL A 554 -14.01 12.75 19.62
CA VAL A 554 -14.27 11.64 18.70
C VAL A 554 -15.77 11.54 18.42
N LEU A 555 -16.63 11.62 19.45
CA LEU A 555 -18.07 11.57 19.29
C LEU A 555 -18.62 12.76 18.52
N ALA A 556 -18.07 13.96 18.71
CA ALA A 556 -18.41 15.14 17.90
C ALA A 556 -18.04 14.91 16.41
N GLY A 557 -16.92 14.25 16.15
CA GLY A 557 -16.51 13.86 14.79
C GLY A 557 -17.46 12.86 14.14
N LEU A 558 -17.99 11.91 14.91
CA LEU A 558 -18.90 10.87 14.41
C LEU A 558 -20.23 11.46 13.88
N THR A 559 -20.62 12.64 14.34
CA THR A 559 -21.84 13.35 13.91
C THR A 559 -21.57 14.53 12.99
N ALA A 560 -20.35 14.69 12.50
CA ALA A 560 -19.96 15.81 11.65
C ALA A 560 -20.68 15.79 10.29
N ALA A 561 -20.90 16.97 9.71
CA ALA A 561 -21.54 17.10 8.40
C ALA A 561 -20.74 16.45 7.26
N LYS A 562 -19.38 16.51 7.33
CA LYS A 562 -18.50 15.94 6.30
C LYS A 562 -18.32 14.44 6.51
N PRO A 563 -18.60 13.59 5.49
CA PRO A 563 -18.40 12.14 5.58
C PRO A 563 -16.99 11.76 5.99
N ASN A 564 -15.97 12.42 5.43
CA ASN A 564 -14.56 12.16 5.73
C ASN A 564 -14.22 12.34 7.23
N THR A 565 -14.87 13.32 7.90
CA THR A 565 -14.70 13.53 9.34
C THR A 565 -15.38 12.42 10.14
N ARG A 566 -16.59 11.97 9.72
CA ARG A 566 -17.28 10.84 10.34
C ARG A 566 -16.52 9.52 10.18
N GLN A 567 -15.96 9.28 8.98
CA GLN A 567 -15.09 8.12 8.73
C GLN A 567 -13.86 8.14 9.64
N ALA A 568 -13.19 9.30 9.78
CA ALA A 568 -12.03 9.43 10.66
C ALA A 568 -12.42 9.17 12.13
N ALA A 569 -13.55 9.67 12.61
CA ALA A 569 -14.04 9.42 13.96
C ALA A 569 -14.38 7.94 14.20
N ALA A 570 -15.08 7.32 13.25
CA ALA A 570 -15.40 5.89 13.31
C ALA A 570 -14.10 5.04 13.31
N TRP A 571 -13.11 5.42 12.48
CA TRP A 571 -11.82 4.77 12.49
C TRP A 571 -11.09 4.89 13.83
N VAL A 572 -11.10 6.07 14.48
CA VAL A 572 -10.54 6.21 15.85
C VAL A 572 -11.15 5.19 16.80
N LEU A 573 -12.46 5.03 16.77
CA LEU A 573 -13.17 4.08 17.64
C LEU A 573 -12.75 2.63 17.38
N THR A 574 -12.42 2.28 16.12
CA THR A 574 -11.84 0.95 15.84
C THR A 574 -10.44 0.80 16.44
N GLN A 575 -9.63 1.85 16.47
CA GLN A 575 -8.28 1.82 17.04
C GLN A 575 -8.30 1.76 18.59
N MET A 576 -9.34 2.30 19.20
CA MET A 576 -9.53 2.24 20.66
C MET A 576 -9.87 0.85 21.17
N GLY A 577 -10.36 -0.05 20.32
CA GLY A 577 -10.73 -1.41 20.71
C GLY A 577 -11.74 -1.43 21.84
N ALA A 578 -11.49 -2.21 22.89
CA ALA A 578 -12.37 -2.30 24.06
C ALA A 578 -12.60 -0.95 24.78
N SER A 579 -11.66 0.00 24.66
CA SER A 579 -11.80 1.34 25.26
C SER A 579 -12.86 2.19 24.56
N ALA A 580 -13.42 1.74 23.42
CA ALA A 580 -14.57 2.36 22.77
C ALA A 580 -15.92 2.03 23.42
N GLU A 581 -15.98 1.16 24.46
CA GLU A 581 -17.24 0.79 25.15
C GLU A 581 -18.11 2.02 25.56
N PRO A 582 -17.56 3.15 26.06
CA PRO A 582 -18.37 4.32 26.36
C PRO A 582 -19.07 4.96 25.14
N ALA A 583 -18.61 4.65 23.92
CA ALA A 583 -19.21 5.13 22.68
C ALA A 583 -20.27 4.15 22.11
N MET A 584 -20.62 3.08 22.80
CA MET A 584 -21.49 2.02 22.29
C MET A 584 -22.82 2.53 21.74
N GLU A 585 -23.54 3.40 22.47
CA GLU A 585 -24.82 3.94 22.00
C GLU A 585 -24.67 4.91 20.80
N PRO A 586 -23.68 5.86 20.79
CA PRO A 586 -23.34 6.62 19.59
C PRO A 586 -22.95 5.76 18.39
N LEU A 587 -22.20 4.68 18.60
CA LEU A 587 -21.88 3.70 17.53
C LEU A 587 -23.14 3.04 17.00
N GLY A 588 -24.02 2.58 17.87
CA GLY A 588 -25.32 2.01 17.49
C GLY A 588 -26.18 2.99 16.68
N ALA A 589 -26.16 4.28 17.01
CA ALA A 589 -26.84 5.31 16.22
C ALA A 589 -26.20 5.53 14.85
N ALA A 590 -24.86 5.49 14.77
CA ALA A 590 -24.10 5.68 13.53
C ALA A 590 -24.18 4.48 12.55
N MET A 591 -24.76 3.35 12.94
CA MET A 591 -25.14 2.29 11.99
C MET A 591 -26.12 2.78 10.92
N ALA A 592 -26.89 3.85 11.17
CA ALA A 592 -27.79 4.44 10.19
C ALA A 592 -27.14 5.53 9.32
N ASP A 593 -25.82 5.67 9.32
CA ASP A 593 -25.11 6.67 8.49
C ASP A 593 -25.30 6.42 7.00
N ASP A 594 -25.41 7.49 6.22
CA ASP A 594 -25.54 7.39 4.76
C ASP A 594 -24.27 6.80 4.11
N ASP A 595 -23.10 7.02 4.73
CA ASP A 595 -21.82 6.57 4.23
C ASP A 595 -21.54 5.12 4.66
N ARG A 596 -21.39 4.22 3.67
CA ARG A 596 -21.11 2.80 3.90
C ARG A 596 -19.80 2.53 4.64
N ILE A 597 -18.78 3.40 4.46
CA ILE A 597 -17.49 3.27 5.16
C ILE A 597 -17.69 3.54 6.65
N VAL A 598 -18.48 4.56 7.00
CA VAL A 598 -18.84 4.82 8.40
C VAL A 598 -19.56 3.63 9.01
N ARG A 599 -20.60 3.10 8.34
CA ARG A 599 -21.34 1.92 8.85
C ARG A 599 -20.44 0.71 9.04
N GLY A 600 -19.54 0.45 8.08
CA GLY A 600 -18.57 -0.65 8.19
C GLY A 600 -17.61 -0.50 9.37
N LEU A 601 -17.00 0.69 9.53
CA LEU A 601 -16.09 0.97 10.65
C LEU A 601 -16.80 0.91 12.00
N VAL A 602 -18.03 1.38 12.06
CA VAL A 602 -18.89 1.30 13.27
C VAL A 602 -19.11 -0.17 13.66
N ALA A 603 -19.44 -1.05 12.71
CA ALA A 603 -19.59 -2.47 12.98
C ALA A 603 -18.29 -3.12 13.47
N ILE A 604 -17.12 -2.70 12.89
CA ILE A 604 -15.81 -3.16 13.36
C ILE A 604 -15.54 -2.69 14.80
N ALA A 605 -15.86 -1.45 15.15
CA ALA A 605 -15.71 -0.94 16.52
C ALA A 605 -16.63 -1.70 17.50
N LEU A 606 -17.88 -1.94 17.13
CA LEU A 606 -18.83 -2.71 17.91
C LEU A 606 -18.40 -4.17 18.12
N ARG A 607 -17.70 -4.76 17.18
CA ARG A 607 -17.09 -6.10 17.34
C ARG A 607 -16.07 -6.17 18.48
N GLN A 608 -15.39 -5.07 18.78
CA GLN A 608 -14.26 -5.03 19.71
C GLN A 608 -14.66 -4.64 21.13
N VAL A 609 -15.86 -4.06 21.34
CA VAL A 609 -16.33 -3.76 22.69
C VAL A 609 -16.71 -5.06 23.44
N PRO A 610 -16.50 -5.13 24.78
CA PRO A 610 -16.74 -6.35 25.54
C PRO A 610 -18.19 -6.86 25.53
N SER A 611 -19.14 -5.95 25.40
CA SER A 611 -20.58 -6.25 25.31
C SER A 611 -21.32 -5.13 24.60
N VAL A 612 -22.47 -5.45 24.01
CA VAL A 612 -23.38 -4.47 23.41
C VAL A 612 -24.74 -4.49 24.10
N SER A 613 -25.39 -3.33 24.15
CA SER A 613 -26.78 -3.25 24.65
C SER A 613 -27.73 -4.01 23.73
N GLN A 614 -28.93 -4.31 24.23
CA GLN A 614 -29.95 -5.00 23.44
C GLN A 614 -30.26 -4.19 22.15
N ASP A 615 -30.51 -2.87 22.31
CA ASP A 615 -30.86 -2.00 21.20
C ASP A 615 -29.76 -1.92 20.12
N VAL A 616 -28.49 -1.87 20.53
CA VAL A 616 -27.35 -1.88 19.59
C VAL A 616 -27.22 -3.26 18.93
N GLY A 617 -27.43 -4.35 19.69
CA GLY A 617 -27.45 -5.70 19.13
C GLY A 617 -28.56 -5.91 18.10
N ASP A 618 -29.74 -5.38 18.33
CA ASP A 618 -30.88 -5.46 17.41
C ASP A 618 -30.59 -4.67 16.13
N ARG A 619 -29.93 -3.49 16.22
CA ARG A 619 -29.45 -2.73 15.06
C ARG A 619 -28.41 -3.48 14.25
N LEU A 620 -27.46 -4.19 14.88
CA LEU A 620 -26.52 -5.06 14.17
C LEU A 620 -27.28 -6.14 13.37
N VAL A 621 -28.30 -6.75 13.98
CA VAL A 621 -29.10 -7.77 13.30
C VAL A 621 -29.86 -7.20 12.10
N ASP A 622 -30.45 -5.99 12.21
CA ASP A 622 -31.14 -5.30 11.11
C ASP A 622 -30.18 -5.04 9.92
N HIS A 623 -28.89 -4.74 10.19
CA HIS A 623 -27.91 -4.45 9.16
C HIS A 623 -27.32 -5.71 8.47
N LEU A 624 -27.80 -6.91 8.80
CA LEU A 624 -27.59 -8.09 7.95
C LEU A 624 -28.25 -7.94 6.56
N GLN A 625 -29.11 -6.93 6.38
CA GLN A 625 -29.74 -6.57 5.11
C GLN A 625 -29.19 -5.25 4.52
N ASP A 626 -28.03 -4.77 4.99
CA ASP A 626 -27.41 -3.55 4.44
C ASP A 626 -27.21 -3.70 2.92
N PRO A 627 -27.40 -2.63 2.14
CA PRO A 627 -27.18 -2.70 0.68
C PRO A 627 -25.71 -3.02 0.31
N ASP A 628 -24.74 -2.63 1.15
CA ASP A 628 -23.32 -2.91 0.90
C ASP A 628 -22.90 -4.26 1.49
N GLU A 629 -22.33 -5.14 0.69
CA GLU A 629 -21.89 -6.47 1.10
C GLU A 629 -20.77 -6.45 2.14
N ASN A 630 -19.90 -5.43 2.12
CA ASN A 630 -18.82 -5.32 3.09
C ASN A 630 -19.39 -4.97 4.47
N VAL A 631 -20.43 -4.13 4.51
CA VAL A 631 -21.16 -3.83 5.75
C VAL A 631 -21.84 -5.10 6.27
N ARG A 632 -22.55 -5.86 5.42
CA ARG A 632 -23.17 -7.13 5.86
C ARG A 632 -22.14 -8.11 6.42
N MET A 633 -20.98 -8.20 5.76
CA MET A 633 -19.89 -9.08 6.20
C MET A 633 -19.38 -8.71 7.60
N VAL A 634 -19.01 -7.43 7.82
CA VAL A 634 -18.46 -7.01 9.13
C VAL A 634 -19.52 -6.96 10.21
N VAL A 635 -20.78 -6.72 9.88
CA VAL A 635 -21.92 -6.85 10.78
C VAL A 635 -22.08 -8.30 11.27
N ALA A 636 -22.05 -9.26 10.36
CA ALA A 636 -22.10 -10.68 10.73
C ALA A 636 -20.90 -11.08 11.64
N ASN A 637 -19.70 -10.51 11.37
CA ASN A 637 -18.54 -10.70 12.24
C ASN A 637 -18.70 -10.03 13.61
N ALA A 638 -19.36 -8.86 13.68
CA ALA A 638 -19.67 -8.21 14.96
C ALA A 638 -20.68 -9.04 15.76
N ILE A 639 -21.70 -9.56 15.09
CA ILE A 639 -22.69 -10.49 15.72
C ILE A 639 -21.97 -11.74 16.25
N ALA A 640 -21.03 -12.32 15.49
CA ALA A 640 -20.25 -13.48 15.92
C ALA A 640 -19.45 -13.23 17.21
N ALA A 641 -18.96 -12.00 17.42
CA ALA A 641 -18.23 -11.61 18.63
C ALA A 641 -19.15 -11.51 19.88
N HIS A 642 -20.47 -11.42 19.67
CA HIS A 642 -21.47 -11.29 20.74
C HIS A 642 -22.47 -12.45 20.67
N PRO A 643 -22.16 -13.63 21.28
CA PRO A 643 -23.02 -14.84 21.17
C PRO A 643 -24.49 -14.64 21.57
N ASP A 644 -24.76 -13.73 22.52
CA ASP A 644 -26.13 -13.41 22.90
C ASP A 644 -26.89 -12.65 21.81
N VAL A 645 -26.22 -11.78 21.06
CA VAL A 645 -26.79 -11.12 19.87
C VAL A 645 -27.00 -12.15 18.76
N ALA A 646 -26.01 -13.00 18.50
CA ALA A 646 -26.12 -14.08 17.52
C ALA A 646 -27.30 -15.01 17.81
N ARG A 647 -27.49 -15.37 19.08
CA ARG A 647 -28.63 -16.23 19.51
C ARG A 647 -29.98 -15.55 19.26
N ARG A 648 -30.11 -14.24 19.57
CA ARG A 648 -31.36 -13.50 19.30
C ARG A 648 -31.61 -13.33 17.81
N GLY A 649 -30.56 -13.03 17.03
CA GLY A 649 -30.61 -12.80 15.57
C GLY A 649 -30.45 -14.08 14.73
N MET A 650 -30.59 -15.28 15.30
CA MET A 650 -30.36 -16.53 14.56
C MET A 650 -31.31 -16.71 13.37
N ALA A 651 -32.55 -16.25 13.48
CA ALA A 651 -33.51 -16.33 12.39
C ALA A 651 -33.09 -15.44 11.22
N GLU A 652 -32.65 -14.21 11.50
CA GLU A 652 -32.20 -13.22 10.54
C GLU A 652 -30.89 -13.65 9.87
N LEU A 653 -29.94 -14.22 10.63
CA LEU A 653 -28.72 -14.84 10.09
C LEU A 653 -29.03 -15.95 9.08
N ARG A 654 -30.02 -16.80 9.39
CA ARG A 654 -30.44 -17.87 8.49
C ARG A 654 -31.14 -17.33 7.23
N ILE A 655 -31.92 -16.26 7.37
CA ILE A 655 -32.57 -15.58 6.23
C ILE A 655 -31.50 -14.93 5.34
N ALA A 656 -30.55 -14.17 5.92
CA ALA A 656 -29.49 -13.52 5.18
C ALA A 656 -28.63 -14.53 4.39
N ALA A 657 -28.32 -15.70 4.99
CA ALA A 657 -27.59 -16.75 4.29
C ALA A 657 -28.33 -17.43 3.13
N GLN A 658 -29.63 -17.20 2.99
CA GLN A 658 -30.48 -17.79 1.94
C GLN A 658 -30.82 -16.80 0.83
N VAL A 659 -30.29 -15.57 0.90
CA VAL A 659 -30.45 -14.57 -0.18
C VAL A 659 -29.78 -15.11 -1.45
N PRO A 660 -30.51 -15.21 -2.59
CA PRO A 660 -29.91 -15.68 -3.82
C PRO A 660 -28.78 -14.75 -4.28
N GLY A 661 -27.62 -15.31 -4.55
CA GLY A 661 -26.44 -14.54 -4.97
C GLY A 661 -25.71 -13.81 -3.85
N GLU A 662 -25.99 -14.13 -2.58
CA GLU A 662 -25.27 -13.51 -1.47
C GLU A 662 -23.77 -13.83 -1.56
N HIS A 663 -22.96 -12.81 -1.31
CA HIS A 663 -21.52 -12.91 -1.46
C HIS A 663 -20.91 -13.90 -0.44
N ARG A 664 -20.02 -14.77 -0.91
CA ARG A 664 -19.41 -15.86 -0.11
C ARG A 664 -18.73 -15.39 1.17
N HIS A 665 -18.14 -14.18 1.20
CA HIS A 665 -17.55 -13.66 2.44
C HIS A 665 -18.60 -13.29 3.48
N VAL A 666 -19.79 -12.84 3.06
CA VAL A 666 -20.93 -12.66 3.94
C VAL A 666 -21.39 -14.02 4.48
N LEU A 667 -21.51 -15.03 3.62
CA LEU A 667 -21.89 -16.40 4.00
C LEU A 667 -20.89 -17.01 5.01
N ARG A 668 -19.59 -16.77 4.83
CA ARG A 668 -18.55 -17.18 5.80
C ARG A 668 -18.76 -16.53 7.17
N SER A 669 -18.98 -15.22 7.20
CA SER A 669 -19.21 -14.48 8.43
C SER A 669 -20.49 -14.91 9.13
N ILE A 670 -21.56 -15.19 8.38
CA ILE A 670 -22.81 -15.73 8.90
C ILE A 670 -22.59 -17.13 9.48
N ALA A 671 -21.87 -18.02 8.79
CA ALA A 671 -21.53 -19.34 9.31
C ALA A 671 -20.76 -19.24 10.64
N THR A 672 -19.80 -18.30 10.72
CA THR A 672 -19.07 -18.03 11.96
C THR A 672 -20.00 -17.55 13.08
N ALA A 673 -20.94 -16.65 12.78
CA ALA A 673 -21.90 -16.14 13.75
C ALA A 673 -22.84 -17.24 14.26
N LEU A 674 -23.32 -18.12 13.38
CA LEU A 674 -24.13 -19.28 13.77
C LEU A 674 -23.33 -20.25 14.63
N GLY A 675 -22.07 -20.49 14.32
CA GLY A 675 -21.16 -21.32 15.11
C GLY A 675 -20.89 -20.76 16.51
N ALA A 676 -20.83 -19.43 16.65
CA ALA A 676 -20.62 -18.76 17.93
C ALA A 676 -21.79 -18.96 18.94
N ILE A 677 -22.98 -19.29 18.44
CA ILE A 677 -24.14 -19.64 19.29
C ILE A 677 -23.92 -20.96 20.01
N GLY A 678 -23.17 -21.89 19.41
CA GLY A 678 -22.97 -23.24 19.95
C GLY A 678 -24.19 -24.13 19.81
N PRO A 679 -24.41 -25.08 20.79
CA PRO A 679 -25.47 -26.10 20.69
C PRO A 679 -26.90 -25.57 20.51
N ASP A 680 -27.17 -24.34 20.93
CA ASP A 680 -28.48 -23.71 20.79
C ASP A 680 -28.84 -23.39 19.31
N ALA A 681 -27.86 -23.44 18.39
CA ALA A 681 -28.06 -23.23 16.97
C ALA A 681 -28.35 -24.52 16.18
N ALA A 682 -28.81 -25.60 16.81
CA ALA A 682 -29.08 -26.88 16.13
C ALA A 682 -30.01 -26.75 14.92
N GLU A 683 -30.93 -25.78 14.92
CA GLU A 683 -31.79 -25.46 13.76
C GLU A 683 -31.04 -24.94 12.52
N ALA A 684 -29.82 -24.43 12.67
CA ALA A 684 -29.01 -23.97 11.56
C ALA A 684 -28.20 -25.08 10.86
N LEU A 685 -28.09 -26.29 11.46
CA LEU A 685 -27.30 -27.39 10.88
C LEU A 685 -27.66 -27.75 9.44
N PRO A 686 -28.93 -27.83 9.01
CA PRO A 686 -29.25 -28.11 7.61
C PRO A 686 -28.70 -27.06 6.65
N LEU A 687 -28.80 -25.77 7.01
CA LEU A 687 -28.24 -24.66 6.24
C LEU A 687 -26.72 -24.73 6.18
N LEU A 688 -26.06 -24.93 7.34
CA LEU A 688 -24.59 -25.03 7.42
C LEU A 688 -24.04 -26.20 6.60
N ARG A 689 -24.74 -27.32 6.54
CA ARG A 689 -24.39 -28.46 5.68
C ARG A 689 -24.48 -28.11 4.19
N THR A 690 -25.47 -27.30 3.80
CA THR A 690 -25.58 -26.78 2.44
C THR A 690 -24.43 -25.80 2.15
N LEU A 691 -24.13 -24.88 3.06
CA LEU A 691 -23.03 -23.95 2.92
C LEU A 691 -21.66 -24.65 2.87
N ALA A 692 -21.52 -25.82 3.50
CA ALA A 692 -20.29 -26.61 3.44
C ALA A 692 -20.03 -27.26 2.06
N GLU A 693 -21.04 -27.29 1.18
CA GLU A 693 -20.84 -27.71 -0.22
C GLU A 693 -20.11 -26.63 -1.05
N GLU A 694 -20.18 -25.36 -0.63
CA GLU A 694 -19.50 -24.23 -1.27
C GLU A 694 -18.02 -24.22 -0.85
N PRO A 695 -17.06 -24.40 -1.79
CA PRO A 695 -15.63 -24.57 -1.45
C PRO A 695 -15.05 -23.46 -0.58
N LEU A 696 -15.47 -22.20 -0.83
CA LEU A 696 -14.94 -21.03 -0.14
C LEU A 696 -15.63 -20.71 1.19
N VAL A 697 -16.73 -21.40 1.52
CA VAL A 697 -17.47 -21.27 2.77
C VAL A 697 -17.29 -22.52 3.66
N ARG A 698 -16.89 -23.63 3.05
CA ARG A 698 -16.83 -24.97 3.66
C ARG A 698 -16.22 -25.00 5.04
N TRP A 699 -15.03 -24.41 5.16
CA TRP A 699 -14.29 -24.49 6.42
C TRP A 699 -15.04 -23.85 7.59
N GLN A 700 -15.60 -22.65 7.39
CA GLN A 700 -16.37 -21.95 8.43
C GLN A 700 -17.67 -22.68 8.75
N ALA A 701 -18.32 -23.19 7.72
CA ALA A 701 -19.54 -23.98 7.91
C ALA A 701 -19.28 -25.27 8.69
N GLU A 702 -18.22 -26.01 8.38
CA GLU A 702 -17.80 -27.21 9.11
C GLU A 702 -17.37 -26.88 10.55
N ALA A 703 -16.64 -25.78 10.76
CA ALA A 703 -16.28 -25.32 12.09
C ALA A 703 -17.52 -24.97 12.91
N ALA A 704 -18.51 -24.29 12.32
CA ALA A 704 -19.78 -24.01 12.97
C ALA A 704 -20.55 -25.29 13.30
N ILE A 705 -20.59 -26.26 12.38
CA ILE A 705 -21.25 -27.57 12.63
C ILE A 705 -20.59 -28.27 13.84
N ARG A 706 -19.25 -28.34 13.89
CA ARG A 706 -18.52 -28.92 15.01
C ARG A 706 -18.85 -28.21 16.33
N SER A 707 -18.89 -26.87 16.32
CA SER A 707 -19.24 -26.08 17.51
C SER A 707 -20.66 -26.38 18.01
N ILE A 708 -21.62 -26.54 17.10
CA ILE A 708 -23.03 -26.80 17.41
C ILE A 708 -23.23 -28.26 17.88
N GLU A 709 -22.58 -29.22 17.24
CA GLU A 709 -22.68 -30.64 17.58
C GLU A 709 -21.89 -31.04 18.85
N GLY A 710 -21.07 -30.12 19.37
CA GLY A 710 -20.22 -30.36 20.53
C GLY A 710 -19.10 -31.37 20.29
N SER A 711 -18.72 -31.56 19.01
CA SER A 711 -17.59 -32.41 18.58
C SER A 711 -16.31 -31.62 18.69
N GLN A 712 -15.34 -32.04 19.51
CA GLN A 712 -14.00 -31.47 19.62
C GLN A 712 -13.13 -31.88 18.44
#